data_887a26b9e85df03bbccff84a2cd9780c
#
_entry.id   887a26b9e85df03bbccff84a2cd9780c
#
_cell.length_a   1.000
_cell.length_b   1.000
_cell.length_c   1.000
_cell.angle_alpha   90.00
_cell.angle_beta   90.00
_cell.angle_gamma   90.00
#
_symmetry.space_group_name_H-M   'P 1'
#
loop_
_entity.id
_entity.type
_entity.pdbx_description
1 polymer ?
#
loop_
_entity_poly.entity_id
_entity_poly.type
_entity_poly.pdbx_seq_one_letter_code
_entity_poly.pdbx_strand_id
1 'polypeptide(L)'
;MALLSIKHHDFEMTIECSKFEGIWNKATTNVGEENLMSTYSWSDGVECVKHCLGTEEMLLEQGEKAPAVFFDNADYPIWVEFKPGVTNAEFGSMLQSENENFSFRRGILAGFLNYGNDIGRSEICISYNLNGEKRTFTFGFEVLSTKLNYHEHWRKILEDIESEYRMLSIDYMRRTFHGFSVDPQGERPEIVWWSIFAEEQAKFIKAVRSIIDRPRHRLHNTSTYQRADKLKRVPTYLENELAEHRREPGHLYHIQEPTLSNDTQENRFLKYALREVADKYATLKKSIEQLKNVSEKMQTDMNDTLASLKSLQHNPFFRTVGRFKGFHQESLVLQKATGYSQVYRTWNLLRRAYSLNDGIYRLQTKDIATLYEIWCFIEVSHIVKEQLIADGRWTEVEVDHRNRMEMNGVFTWELGKGEHSRILFKQDGVELAELIYNPKHTERENDNLSISNLVVPTVAQKPDIVLQLTKNDMEKGMKMTYLFDAKYRIDSRSNNVDLPPDDAINQMHRYRDAIYYQDYDTHVLKKEVIGGYILFPGDGEPTDVEVSKFYQSIDKVNIGAFPLRPKDEKNRQLLEGFIHELIGKEAVDIVKEVIPQKGVFTEVTNRVLIGFVRKSSRKGYLQSFEDGTATLYYTGKKFPTTIPLHDLHYFMPCVKDKGIRDVYEVVSVRTITGKEAKGEEGDSGDDLRLAFELKFSRQLYPDFKKIDMKRLIDYSFLDTTFLEIESLRTDR
;
A
#
# COMPACT_ATOMS: atom_id res chain seq x y z
N MET A 1 -29.04 -2.17 28.90
CA MET A 1 -29.69 -0.85 28.87
C MET A 1 -30.25 -0.68 27.47
N ALA A 2 -31.53 -0.34 27.34
CA ALA A 2 -32.10 0.01 26.03
C ALA A 2 -31.52 1.35 25.59
N LEU A 3 -31.07 1.43 24.33
CA LEU A 3 -30.48 2.63 23.73
C LEU A 3 -31.42 3.29 22.74
N LEU A 4 -32.09 2.44 21.93
CA LEU A 4 -33.10 2.88 20.97
C LEU A 4 -34.32 1.99 21.06
N SER A 5 -35.50 2.59 20.99
CA SER A 5 -36.80 1.91 20.85
C SER A 5 -37.54 2.50 19.65
N ILE A 6 -37.86 1.65 18.68
CA ILE A 6 -38.51 2.03 17.44
C ILE A 6 -39.86 1.38 17.40
N LYS A 7 -40.92 2.18 17.34
CA LYS A 7 -42.30 1.73 17.19
C LYS A 7 -42.75 1.91 15.74
N HIS A 8 -42.99 0.79 15.08
CA HIS A 8 -43.49 0.72 13.72
C HIS A 8 -44.93 0.19 13.67
N HIS A 9 -45.65 0.48 12.61
CA HIS A 9 -47.03 -0.02 12.44
C HIS A 9 -47.13 -1.54 12.57
N ASP A 10 -46.11 -2.31 12.17
CA ASP A 10 -46.12 -3.77 12.10
C ASP A 10 -45.28 -4.46 13.19
N PHE A 11 -44.41 -3.73 13.91
CA PHE A 11 -43.52 -4.28 14.94
C PHE A 11 -43.02 -3.21 15.93
N GLU A 12 -42.43 -3.69 17.03
CA GLU A 12 -41.61 -2.86 17.93
C GLU A 12 -40.18 -3.42 17.94
N MET A 13 -39.18 -2.54 17.77
CA MET A 13 -37.74 -2.91 17.78
C MET A 13 -37.05 -2.23 18.94
N THR A 14 -36.25 -3.00 19.69
CA THR A 14 -35.41 -2.50 20.78
C THR A 14 -33.95 -2.87 20.51
N ILE A 15 -33.07 -1.89 20.67
CA ILE A 15 -31.61 -2.05 20.55
C ILE A 15 -30.99 -1.76 21.90
N GLU A 16 -30.15 -2.68 22.38
CA GLU A 16 -29.52 -2.58 23.70
C GLU A 16 -28.00 -2.63 23.61
N CYS A 17 -27.33 -2.15 24.68
CA CYS A 17 -25.91 -2.39 24.92
C CYS A 17 -25.67 -2.43 26.43
N SER A 18 -25.03 -3.49 26.93
CA SER A 18 -24.80 -3.69 28.36
C SER A 18 -23.62 -2.86 28.91
N LYS A 19 -22.66 -2.52 28.04
CA LYS A 19 -21.43 -1.79 28.42
C LYS A 19 -21.40 -0.35 27.92
N PHE A 20 -22.53 0.21 27.52
CA PHE A 20 -22.62 1.48 26.83
C PHE A 20 -21.98 2.64 27.59
N GLU A 21 -22.22 2.78 28.90
CA GLU A 21 -21.62 3.87 29.73
C GLU A 21 -20.09 3.87 29.66
N GLY A 22 -19.48 2.70 29.74
CA GLY A 22 -18.01 2.57 29.64
C GLY A 22 -17.50 2.94 28.24
N ILE A 23 -18.24 2.57 27.19
CA ILE A 23 -17.92 2.90 25.80
C ILE A 23 -18.06 4.40 25.58
N TRP A 24 -19.17 4.99 26.04
CA TRP A 24 -19.45 6.42 25.92
C TRP A 24 -18.38 7.26 26.63
N ASN A 25 -18.07 6.94 27.90
CA ASN A 25 -17.03 7.65 28.65
C ASN A 25 -15.65 7.58 27.97
N LYS A 26 -15.31 6.43 27.41
CA LYS A 26 -14.07 6.26 26.64
C LYS A 26 -14.08 7.12 25.39
N ALA A 27 -15.16 7.10 24.62
CA ALA A 27 -15.31 7.90 23.42
C ALA A 27 -15.27 9.41 23.73
N THR A 28 -15.97 9.85 24.76
CA THR A 28 -15.98 11.26 25.21
C THR A 28 -14.58 11.74 25.60
N THR A 29 -13.82 10.88 26.31
CA THR A 29 -12.43 11.21 26.71
C THR A 29 -11.51 11.37 25.49
N ASN A 30 -11.66 10.50 24.47
CA ASN A 30 -10.73 10.44 23.34
C ASN A 30 -11.13 11.36 22.17
N VAL A 31 -12.43 11.60 21.98
CA VAL A 31 -12.96 12.25 20.77
C VAL A 31 -13.62 13.59 21.07
N GLY A 32 -14.09 13.79 22.32
CA GLY A 32 -14.89 14.94 22.74
C GLY A 32 -16.40 14.72 22.49
N GLU A 33 -17.23 15.12 23.47
CA GLU A 33 -18.69 14.90 23.43
C GLU A 33 -19.36 15.57 22.22
N GLU A 34 -18.90 16.72 21.80
CA GLU A 34 -19.40 17.47 20.65
C GLU A 34 -19.26 16.74 19.33
N ASN A 35 -18.33 15.78 19.22
CA ASN A 35 -18.05 14.99 18.04
C ASN A 35 -18.81 13.64 18.04
N LEU A 36 -19.48 13.29 19.16
CA LEU A 36 -20.22 12.03 19.30
C LEU A 36 -21.69 12.17 18.91
N MET A 37 -21.94 12.74 17.73
CA MET A 37 -23.29 12.94 17.19
C MET A 37 -23.48 12.08 15.93
N SER A 38 -24.64 11.44 15.82
CA SER A 38 -25.07 10.63 14.67
C SER A 38 -26.35 11.20 14.07
N THR A 39 -26.52 11.00 12.75
CA THR A 39 -27.76 11.34 12.05
C THR A 39 -28.56 10.07 11.82
N TYR A 40 -29.82 10.06 12.29
CA TYR A 40 -30.70 8.91 12.18
C TYR A 40 -31.70 9.08 11.04
N SER A 41 -31.96 7.99 10.30
CA SER A 41 -32.94 7.97 9.21
C SER A 41 -33.67 6.63 9.16
N TRP A 42 -34.90 6.62 8.70
CA TRP A 42 -35.72 5.40 8.61
C TRP A 42 -36.72 5.46 7.44
N SER A 43 -37.18 4.28 7.02
CA SER A 43 -38.24 4.16 6.02
C SER A 43 -39.63 4.48 6.59
N ASP A 44 -40.61 4.60 5.72
CA ASP A 44 -42.01 4.88 6.11
C ASP A 44 -42.62 3.83 7.06
N GLY A 45 -43.63 4.22 7.82
CA GLY A 45 -44.36 3.33 8.73
C GLY A 45 -43.94 3.42 10.20
N VAL A 46 -42.96 4.24 10.54
CA VAL A 46 -42.52 4.48 11.91
C VAL A 46 -43.43 5.47 12.62
N GLU A 47 -43.97 5.06 13.76
CA GLU A 47 -44.79 5.91 14.62
C GLU A 47 -43.92 6.83 15.49
N CYS A 48 -42.88 6.30 16.10
CA CYS A 48 -41.91 7.07 16.87
C CYS A 48 -40.56 6.31 17.03
N VAL A 49 -39.49 7.07 17.17
CA VAL A 49 -38.17 6.58 17.56
C VAL A 49 -37.76 7.25 18.85
N LYS A 50 -37.58 6.46 19.90
CA LYS A 50 -37.11 6.93 21.21
C LYS A 50 -35.63 6.65 21.35
N HIS A 51 -34.90 7.67 21.71
CA HIS A 51 -33.49 7.60 22.09
C HIS A 51 -33.41 7.61 23.63
N CYS A 52 -32.84 6.56 24.22
CA CYS A 52 -32.83 6.32 25.65
C CYS A 52 -31.40 6.38 26.16
N LEU A 53 -30.88 7.55 26.49
CA LEU A 53 -29.59 7.73 27.13
C LEU A 53 -29.78 8.07 28.62
N GLY A 54 -29.39 7.15 29.49
CA GLY A 54 -29.52 7.34 30.95
C GLY A 54 -31.00 7.33 31.38
N THR A 55 -31.43 8.40 32.04
CA THR A 55 -32.80 8.59 32.58
C THR A 55 -33.69 9.43 31.65
N GLU A 56 -33.13 10.00 30.61
CA GLU A 56 -33.87 10.86 29.66
C GLU A 56 -34.24 10.09 28.40
N GLU A 57 -35.54 10.11 28.06
CA GLU A 57 -36.04 9.63 26.78
C GLU A 57 -36.25 10.84 25.86
N MET A 58 -35.59 10.83 24.69
CA MET A 58 -35.77 11.84 23.65
C MET A 58 -36.46 11.22 22.44
N LEU A 59 -37.44 11.91 21.87
CA LEU A 59 -38.04 11.53 20.59
C LEU A 59 -37.16 12.08 19.46
N LEU A 60 -36.75 11.21 18.54
CA LEU A 60 -35.96 11.60 17.37
C LEU A 60 -36.87 11.98 16.20
N GLU A 61 -36.51 13.02 15.49
CA GLU A 61 -37.04 13.38 14.20
C GLU A 61 -36.16 12.82 13.06
N GLN A 62 -36.79 12.54 11.92
CA GLN A 62 -36.04 11.98 10.77
C GLN A 62 -35.02 12.96 10.23
N GLY A 63 -33.74 12.51 10.15
CA GLY A 63 -32.62 13.33 9.71
C GLY A 63 -32.03 14.23 10.80
N GLU A 64 -32.54 14.18 12.02
CA GLU A 64 -32.03 14.91 13.17
C GLU A 64 -30.68 14.34 13.64
N LYS A 65 -29.83 15.24 14.16
CA LYS A 65 -28.59 14.87 14.84
C LYS A 65 -28.86 14.65 16.32
N ALA A 66 -28.53 13.48 16.80
CA ALA A 66 -28.62 13.13 18.22
C ALA A 66 -27.33 12.42 18.69
N PRO A 67 -27.13 12.27 20.00
CA PRO A 67 -25.99 11.52 20.51
C PRO A 67 -25.87 10.14 19.89
N ALA A 68 -24.66 9.72 19.52
CA ALA A 68 -24.44 8.43 18.87
C ALA A 68 -24.66 7.28 19.85
N VAL A 69 -25.28 6.21 19.43
CA VAL A 69 -25.44 4.97 20.20
C VAL A 69 -24.60 3.82 19.67
N PHE A 70 -24.11 3.93 18.43
CA PHE A 70 -23.34 2.87 17.80
C PHE A 70 -21.85 3.24 17.74
N PHE A 71 -21.01 2.34 18.27
CA PHE A 71 -19.57 2.48 18.33
C PHE A 71 -18.86 1.22 17.84
N ASP A 72 -17.59 1.36 17.45
CA ASP A 72 -16.71 0.27 17.09
C ASP A 72 -16.54 -0.73 18.26
N ASN A 73 -16.40 -2.02 17.93
CA ASN A 73 -16.17 -3.12 18.89
C ASN A 73 -17.20 -3.24 20.04
N ALA A 74 -18.41 -2.83 19.80
CA ALA A 74 -19.50 -2.94 20.77
C ALA A 74 -20.59 -3.93 20.31
N ASP A 75 -21.14 -4.69 21.27
CA ASP A 75 -22.20 -5.66 21.02
C ASP A 75 -23.57 -5.01 21.23
N TYR A 76 -24.44 -5.13 20.22
CA TYR A 76 -25.79 -4.60 20.21
C TYR A 76 -26.82 -5.72 20.07
N PRO A 77 -27.36 -6.29 21.16
CA PRO A 77 -28.53 -7.13 21.11
C PRO A 77 -29.72 -6.37 20.53
N ILE A 78 -30.41 -6.98 19.59
CA ILE A 78 -31.59 -6.42 18.91
C ILE A 78 -32.76 -7.41 19.03
N TRP A 79 -33.91 -6.88 19.42
CA TRP A 79 -35.19 -7.62 19.45
C TRP A 79 -36.21 -6.86 18.62
N VAL A 80 -36.90 -7.60 17.75
CA VAL A 80 -38.01 -7.10 16.94
C VAL A 80 -39.22 -7.95 17.20
N GLU A 81 -40.23 -7.38 17.87
CA GLU A 81 -41.48 -8.04 18.15
C GLU A 81 -42.54 -7.65 17.13
N PHE A 82 -42.94 -8.60 16.29
CA PHE A 82 -43.90 -8.37 15.23
C PHE A 82 -45.33 -8.53 15.71
N LYS A 83 -46.25 -7.70 15.17
CA LYS A 83 -47.68 -7.88 15.33
C LYS A 83 -48.17 -9.18 14.69
N PRO A 84 -49.32 -9.75 15.14
CA PRO A 84 -49.87 -10.97 14.55
C PRO A 84 -50.04 -10.88 13.03
N GLY A 85 -49.68 -11.96 12.31
CA GLY A 85 -49.78 -12.04 10.84
C GLY A 85 -48.43 -12.09 10.10
N VAL A 86 -47.31 -11.91 10.80
CA VAL A 86 -45.99 -12.08 10.22
C VAL A 86 -45.58 -13.56 10.28
N THR A 87 -45.28 -14.14 9.13
CA THR A 87 -44.98 -15.57 8.98
C THR A 87 -43.45 -15.85 8.91
N ASN A 88 -42.68 -14.90 8.41
CA ASN A 88 -41.21 -14.98 8.33
C ASN A 88 -40.63 -13.57 8.43
N ALA A 89 -39.46 -13.46 9.06
CA ALA A 89 -38.68 -12.23 9.06
C ALA A 89 -37.18 -12.57 9.01
N GLU A 90 -36.47 -11.78 8.25
CA GLU A 90 -35.01 -11.90 8.03
C GLU A 90 -34.34 -10.57 8.32
N PHE A 91 -33.20 -10.65 8.98
CA PHE A 91 -32.36 -9.50 9.22
C PHE A 91 -31.34 -9.39 8.08
N GLY A 92 -31.26 -8.22 7.48
CA GLY A 92 -30.26 -7.86 6.49
C GLY A 92 -29.43 -6.70 7.03
N SER A 93 -28.20 -6.96 7.37
CA SER A 93 -27.16 -5.94 7.55
C SER A 93 -26.22 -6.02 6.36
N MET A 94 -25.49 -4.95 6.08
CA MET A 94 -24.39 -5.01 5.12
C MET A 94 -23.26 -5.93 5.57
N LEU A 95 -23.15 -6.22 6.85
CA LEU A 95 -22.26 -7.23 7.42
C LEU A 95 -22.91 -8.60 7.29
N GLN A 96 -22.66 -9.31 6.18
CA GLN A 96 -23.30 -10.63 5.94
C GLN A 96 -22.97 -11.69 6.99
N SER A 97 -21.77 -11.61 7.63
CA SER A 97 -21.43 -12.46 8.76
C SER A 97 -22.35 -12.30 9.97
N GLU A 98 -23.01 -11.16 10.09
CA GLU A 98 -23.90 -10.84 11.19
C GLU A 98 -25.35 -11.31 10.94
N ASN A 99 -25.74 -11.52 9.70
CA ASN A 99 -27.09 -11.99 9.36
C ASN A 99 -27.37 -13.39 9.90
N GLU A 100 -26.34 -14.23 10.04
CA GLU A 100 -26.44 -15.58 10.61
C GLU A 100 -26.68 -15.57 12.14
N ASN A 101 -26.41 -14.43 12.80
CA ASN A 101 -26.64 -14.27 14.23
C ASN A 101 -28.10 -13.99 14.62
N PHE A 102 -28.96 -13.81 13.62
CA PHE A 102 -30.37 -13.50 13.86
C PHE A 102 -31.27 -14.71 13.60
N SER A 103 -32.26 -14.90 14.47
CA SER A 103 -33.24 -15.96 14.32
C SER A 103 -34.67 -15.44 14.54
N PHE A 104 -35.57 -15.84 13.64
CA PHE A 104 -37.00 -15.54 13.78
C PHE A 104 -37.74 -16.73 14.40
N ARG A 105 -38.40 -16.50 15.54
CA ARG A 105 -39.20 -17.53 16.23
C ARG A 105 -40.42 -16.88 16.91
N ARG A 106 -41.59 -17.45 16.71
CA ARG A 106 -42.85 -17.04 17.39
C ARG A 106 -43.16 -15.55 17.29
N GLY A 107 -42.91 -14.94 16.13
CA GLY A 107 -43.16 -13.52 15.91
C GLY A 107 -42.08 -12.59 16.45
N ILE A 108 -40.95 -13.13 16.92
CA ILE A 108 -39.80 -12.34 17.41
C ILE A 108 -38.60 -12.64 16.52
N LEU A 109 -37.96 -11.59 15.99
CA LEU A 109 -36.63 -11.66 15.36
C LEU A 109 -35.63 -11.13 16.36
N ALA A 110 -34.72 -11.97 16.79
CA ALA A 110 -33.72 -11.61 17.81
C ALA A 110 -32.30 -12.04 17.38
N GLY A 111 -31.31 -11.23 17.73
CA GLY A 111 -29.92 -11.46 17.47
C GLY A 111 -29.04 -10.34 18.05
N PHE A 112 -27.78 -10.29 17.62
CA PHE A 112 -26.87 -9.22 18.00
C PHE A 112 -26.02 -8.75 16.81
N LEU A 113 -25.66 -7.47 16.82
CA LEU A 113 -24.73 -6.84 15.87
C LEU A 113 -23.45 -6.46 16.58
N ASN A 114 -22.33 -6.65 15.89
CA ASN A 114 -21.04 -6.09 16.27
C ASN A 114 -20.34 -5.58 15.00
N TYR A 115 -20.04 -4.31 14.96
CA TYR A 115 -19.39 -3.68 13.80
C TYR A 115 -17.88 -3.89 13.76
N GLY A 116 -17.29 -4.59 14.76
CA GLY A 116 -15.84 -4.72 14.86
C GLY A 116 -15.16 -3.36 14.84
N ASN A 117 -14.22 -3.16 13.95
CA ASN A 117 -13.57 -1.86 13.73
C ASN A 117 -14.19 -1.04 12.59
N ASP A 118 -15.32 -1.48 12.02
CA ASP A 118 -15.99 -0.74 10.95
C ASP A 118 -16.66 0.50 11.50
N ILE A 119 -16.35 1.65 10.91
CA ILE A 119 -16.94 2.95 11.23
C ILE A 119 -17.58 3.58 10.01
N GLY A 120 -18.51 4.49 10.22
CA GLY A 120 -19.19 5.22 9.16
C GLY A 120 -20.69 5.00 9.17
N ARG A 121 -21.36 5.42 8.10
CA ARG A 121 -22.81 5.29 7.98
C ARG A 121 -23.20 3.84 7.74
N SER A 122 -24.11 3.32 8.56
CA SER A 122 -24.63 1.96 8.49
C SER A 122 -26.16 1.97 8.41
N GLU A 123 -26.71 0.86 7.98
CA GLU A 123 -28.15 0.65 7.87
C GLU A 123 -28.54 -0.76 8.32
N ILE A 124 -29.57 -0.86 9.14
CA ILE A 124 -30.26 -2.11 9.46
C ILE A 124 -31.42 -2.26 8.50
N CYS A 125 -31.53 -3.42 7.86
CA CYS A 125 -32.61 -3.77 6.96
C CYS A 125 -33.36 -4.99 7.51
N ILE A 126 -34.68 -4.90 7.71
CA ILE A 126 -35.51 -6.01 8.16
C ILE A 126 -36.51 -6.31 7.05
N SER A 127 -36.40 -7.51 6.46
CA SER A 127 -37.37 -8.02 5.49
C SER A 127 -38.33 -8.98 6.15
N TYR A 128 -39.64 -8.79 6.00
CA TYR A 128 -40.66 -9.66 6.63
C TYR A 128 -41.87 -9.85 5.73
N ASN A 129 -42.59 -10.96 5.95
CA ASN A 129 -43.83 -11.28 5.23
C ASN A 129 -45.03 -11.08 6.13
N LEU A 130 -45.87 -10.09 5.81
CA LEU A 130 -47.13 -9.80 6.51
C LEU A 130 -48.32 -10.18 5.61
N ASN A 131 -49.12 -11.13 6.04
CA ASN A 131 -50.31 -11.59 5.29
C ASN A 131 -50.03 -11.99 3.83
N GLY A 132 -48.83 -12.48 3.53
CA GLY A 132 -48.39 -12.89 2.20
C GLY A 132 -47.72 -11.78 1.37
N GLU A 133 -47.67 -10.55 1.85
CA GLU A 133 -46.93 -9.46 1.22
C GLU A 133 -45.53 -9.32 1.84
N LYS A 134 -44.49 -9.22 0.99
CA LYS A 134 -43.14 -8.95 1.43
C LYS A 134 -42.97 -7.45 1.69
N ARG A 135 -42.52 -7.10 2.89
CA ARG A 135 -42.23 -5.73 3.32
C ARG A 135 -40.78 -5.61 3.79
N THR A 136 -40.25 -4.42 3.69
CA THR A 136 -38.89 -4.13 4.11
C THR A 136 -38.86 -2.83 4.90
N PHE A 137 -38.21 -2.85 6.04
CA PHE A 137 -37.93 -1.69 6.89
C PHE A 137 -36.46 -1.42 6.92
N THR A 138 -36.05 -0.15 6.85
CA THR A 138 -34.67 0.29 6.95
C THR A 138 -34.51 1.34 8.04
N PHE A 139 -33.37 1.25 8.76
CA PHE A 139 -32.99 2.20 9.79
C PHE A 139 -31.49 2.53 9.66
N GLY A 140 -31.18 3.76 9.28
CA GLY A 140 -29.83 4.26 9.02
C GLY A 140 -29.29 5.12 10.17
N PHE A 141 -28.00 4.96 10.48
CA PHE A 141 -27.27 5.65 11.54
C PHE A 141 -25.78 5.70 11.21
N GLU A 142 -24.98 6.30 12.09
CA GLU A 142 -23.52 6.30 11.98
C GLU A 142 -22.90 5.47 13.12
N VAL A 143 -21.91 4.64 12.79
CA VAL A 143 -21.04 3.94 13.74
C VAL A 143 -19.82 4.78 13.94
N LEU A 144 -19.55 5.21 15.17
CA LEU A 144 -18.41 6.07 15.51
C LEU A 144 -17.24 5.26 16.10
N SER A 145 -16.04 5.81 15.99
CA SER A 145 -14.88 5.24 16.66
C SER A 145 -14.75 5.76 18.08
N THR A 146 -14.39 4.87 19.02
CA THR A 146 -14.03 5.22 20.38
C THR A 146 -12.59 5.75 20.53
N LYS A 147 -11.80 5.76 19.47
CA LYS A 147 -10.35 6.03 19.49
C LYS A 147 -9.92 7.22 18.65
N LEU A 148 -10.60 7.43 17.53
CA LEU A 148 -10.29 8.50 16.60
C LEU A 148 -11.48 9.46 16.43
N ASN A 149 -11.19 10.74 16.27
CA ASN A 149 -12.21 11.70 15.82
C ASN A 149 -12.62 11.33 14.40
N TYR A 150 -13.81 10.76 14.28
CA TYR A 150 -14.35 10.24 13.01
C TYR A 150 -14.34 11.27 11.88
N HIS A 151 -14.75 12.51 12.17
CA HIS A 151 -14.91 13.51 11.13
C HIS A 151 -13.59 14.15 10.66
N GLU A 152 -12.62 14.29 11.54
CA GLU A 152 -11.35 14.93 11.23
C GLU A 152 -10.24 13.96 10.83
N HIS A 153 -10.01 12.95 11.64
CA HIS A 153 -8.92 12.00 11.41
C HIS A 153 -9.21 11.08 10.23
N TRP A 154 -10.45 10.59 10.15
CA TRP A 154 -10.92 9.77 9.04
C TRP A 154 -10.77 10.48 7.68
N ARG A 155 -11.18 11.76 7.60
CA ARG A 155 -11.01 12.55 6.38
C ARG A 155 -9.55 12.64 5.98
N LYS A 156 -8.65 12.91 6.93
CA LYS A 156 -7.23 13.01 6.65
C LYS A 156 -6.62 11.69 6.20
N ILE A 157 -6.96 10.58 6.85
CA ILE A 157 -6.56 9.24 6.42
C ILE A 157 -6.97 8.98 4.96
N LEU A 158 -8.23 9.28 4.61
CA LEU A 158 -8.71 9.09 3.25
C LEU A 158 -8.04 10.02 2.24
N GLU A 159 -7.81 11.29 2.59
CA GLU A 159 -7.11 12.25 1.73
C GLU A 159 -5.68 11.81 1.45
N ASP A 160 -4.95 11.34 2.46
CA ASP A 160 -3.59 10.85 2.32
C ASP A 160 -3.55 9.57 1.47
N ILE A 161 -4.45 8.63 1.72
CA ILE A 161 -4.58 7.43 0.90
C ILE A 161 -4.99 7.78 -0.53
N GLU A 162 -5.89 8.75 -0.74
CA GLU A 162 -6.28 9.19 -2.08
C GLU A 162 -5.12 9.79 -2.87
N SER A 163 -4.24 10.53 -2.20
CA SER A 163 -3.08 11.13 -2.85
C SER A 163 -2.14 10.09 -3.46
N GLU A 164 -1.98 8.95 -2.78
CA GLU A 164 -1.10 7.86 -3.18
C GLU A 164 -1.84 6.75 -3.95
N TYR A 165 -3.04 6.39 -3.49
CA TYR A 165 -3.82 5.25 -3.98
C TYR A 165 -5.29 5.61 -4.17
N ARG A 166 -5.59 6.40 -5.19
CA ARG A 166 -6.92 6.92 -5.46
C ARG A 166 -8.03 5.87 -5.47
N MET A 167 -7.77 4.71 -6.07
CA MET A 167 -8.77 3.64 -6.18
C MET A 167 -9.10 3.02 -4.83
N LEU A 168 -8.11 2.94 -3.96
CA LEU A 168 -8.29 2.42 -2.61
C LEU A 168 -9.16 3.37 -1.78
N SER A 169 -8.94 4.68 -1.89
CA SER A 169 -9.76 5.71 -1.24
C SER A 169 -11.23 5.62 -1.64
N ILE A 170 -11.53 5.43 -2.93
CA ILE A 170 -12.91 5.26 -3.41
C ILE A 170 -13.58 4.03 -2.79
N ASP A 171 -12.87 2.91 -2.70
CA ASP A 171 -13.39 1.68 -2.13
C ASP A 171 -13.67 1.83 -0.63
N TYR A 172 -12.84 2.56 0.11
CA TYR A 172 -13.09 2.88 1.52
C TYR A 172 -14.25 3.86 1.71
N MET A 173 -14.37 4.89 0.89
CA MET A 173 -15.54 5.77 0.92
C MET A 173 -16.84 5.00 0.74
N ARG A 174 -16.86 4.02 -0.17
CA ARG A 174 -17.99 3.12 -0.37
C ARG A 174 -18.38 2.36 0.89
N ARG A 175 -17.41 1.88 1.65
CA ARG A 175 -17.63 1.07 2.86
C ARG A 175 -18.12 1.87 4.05
N THR A 176 -17.69 3.14 4.13
CA THR A 176 -18.16 4.05 5.18
C THR A 176 -19.59 4.54 4.97
N PHE A 177 -20.10 4.44 3.74
CA PHE A 177 -21.50 4.70 3.42
C PHE A 177 -22.27 3.39 3.38
N HIS A 178 -22.56 2.79 4.53
CA HIS A 178 -23.40 1.61 4.67
C HIS A 178 -24.90 1.87 4.35
N GLY A 179 -25.24 3.01 3.75
CA GLY A 179 -26.60 3.46 3.49
C GLY A 179 -27.03 3.40 2.03
N PHE A 180 -26.34 2.62 1.18
CA PHE A 180 -26.93 2.30 -0.11
C PHE A 180 -27.93 1.18 0.12
N SER A 181 -29.23 1.55 0.20
CA SER A 181 -30.29 0.58 0.25
C SER A 181 -30.11 -0.42 -0.89
N VAL A 182 -29.98 -1.67 -0.54
CA VAL A 182 -30.16 -2.75 -1.49
C VAL A 182 -31.66 -2.69 -1.81
N ASP A 183 -32.03 -2.01 -2.90
CA ASP A 183 -33.38 -2.12 -3.42
C ASP A 183 -33.59 -3.60 -3.74
N PRO A 184 -34.57 -4.26 -3.09
CA PRO A 184 -34.90 -5.65 -3.38
C PRO A 184 -35.29 -5.89 -4.85
N GLN A 185 -35.52 -4.81 -5.61
CA GLN A 185 -35.81 -4.84 -7.04
C GLN A 185 -34.55 -4.68 -7.94
N GLY A 186 -33.35 -4.71 -7.37
CA GLY A 186 -32.13 -4.89 -8.15
C GLY A 186 -31.49 -3.64 -8.70
N GLU A 187 -31.60 -2.48 -8.05
CA GLU A 187 -30.73 -1.36 -8.34
C GLU A 187 -29.35 -1.54 -7.70
N ARG A 188 -28.39 -1.43 -8.47
CA ARG A 188 -27.01 -1.91 -8.53
C ARG A 188 -26.06 -1.04 -7.74
N PRO A 189 -25.01 -1.59 -7.11
CA PRO A 189 -24.00 -0.78 -6.43
C PRO A 189 -23.29 0.11 -7.45
N GLU A 190 -23.75 1.32 -7.56
CA GLU A 190 -23.24 2.36 -8.47
C GLU A 190 -21.75 2.59 -8.29
N ILE A 191 -21.27 2.42 -7.07
CA ILE A 191 -19.85 2.64 -6.71
C ILE A 191 -18.95 1.52 -7.21
N VAL A 192 -19.41 0.27 -7.32
CA VAL A 192 -18.63 -0.81 -7.94
C VAL A 192 -18.37 -0.48 -9.42
N TRP A 193 -19.42 -0.01 -10.10
CA TRP A 193 -19.28 0.44 -11.47
C TRP A 193 -18.26 1.59 -11.59
N TRP A 194 -18.34 2.55 -10.66
CA TRP A 194 -17.42 3.68 -10.60
C TRP A 194 -15.96 3.23 -10.41
N SER A 195 -15.68 2.37 -9.43
CA SER A 195 -14.32 1.90 -9.15
C SER A 195 -13.72 1.14 -10.34
N ILE A 196 -14.52 0.28 -10.99
CA ILE A 196 -14.09 -0.44 -12.21
C ILE A 196 -13.80 0.54 -13.34
N PHE A 197 -14.70 1.52 -13.56
CA PHE A 197 -14.51 2.48 -14.64
C PHE A 197 -13.33 3.42 -14.39
N ALA A 198 -13.11 3.85 -13.16
CA ALA A 198 -12.01 4.75 -12.82
C ALA A 198 -10.64 4.13 -13.14
N GLU A 199 -10.46 2.81 -13.03
CA GLU A 199 -9.22 2.14 -13.46
C GLU A 199 -9.13 2.03 -14.99
N GLU A 200 -10.23 1.66 -15.63
CA GLU A 200 -10.25 1.41 -17.07
C GLU A 200 -10.44 2.69 -17.92
N GLN A 201 -10.77 3.85 -17.30
CA GLN A 201 -11.13 5.08 -18.01
C GLN A 201 -10.06 5.56 -19.00
N ALA A 202 -8.79 5.56 -18.59
CA ALA A 202 -7.69 6.02 -19.44
C ALA A 202 -7.52 5.10 -20.67
N LYS A 203 -7.61 3.78 -20.46
CA LYS A 203 -7.53 2.77 -21.51
C LYS A 203 -8.73 2.86 -22.44
N PHE A 204 -9.94 3.03 -21.88
CA PHE A 204 -11.19 3.17 -22.61
C PHE A 204 -11.18 4.42 -23.50
N ILE A 205 -10.85 5.59 -22.95
CA ILE A 205 -10.75 6.85 -23.70
C ILE A 205 -9.71 6.75 -24.82
N LYS A 206 -8.53 6.18 -24.54
CA LYS A 206 -7.48 5.97 -25.53
C LYS A 206 -7.94 5.01 -26.64
N ALA A 207 -8.64 3.94 -26.31
CA ALA A 207 -9.18 2.98 -27.25
C ALA A 207 -10.23 3.63 -28.17
N VAL A 208 -11.17 4.40 -27.63
CA VAL A 208 -12.18 5.13 -28.40
C VAL A 208 -11.53 6.12 -29.37
N ARG A 209 -10.53 6.90 -28.93
CA ARG A 209 -9.76 7.81 -29.80
C ARG A 209 -9.10 7.05 -30.95
N SER A 210 -8.41 5.94 -30.65
CA SER A 210 -7.74 5.12 -31.65
C SER A 210 -8.71 4.55 -32.71
N ILE A 211 -9.96 4.23 -32.31
CA ILE A 211 -10.98 3.75 -33.25
C ILE A 211 -11.49 4.91 -34.13
N ILE A 212 -11.73 6.08 -33.54
CA ILE A 212 -12.16 7.26 -34.30
C ILE A 212 -11.13 7.65 -35.36
N ASP A 213 -9.83 7.56 -35.04
CA ASP A 213 -8.74 7.87 -35.96
C ASP A 213 -8.59 6.82 -37.10
N ARG A 214 -8.89 5.56 -36.80
CA ARG A 214 -8.76 4.44 -37.74
C ARG A 214 -9.96 3.49 -37.64
N PRO A 215 -11.14 3.94 -38.10
CA PRO A 215 -12.36 3.16 -37.95
C PRO A 215 -12.38 1.96 -38.96
N ARG A 216 -13.12 0.93 -38.58
CA ARG A 216 -13.45 -0.15 -39.50
C ARG A 216 -14.53 0.29 -40.48
N HIS A 217 -14.29 0.02 -41.74
CA HIS A 217 -15.21 0.29 -42.86
C HIS A 217 -15.82 -1.02 -43.35
N ARG A 218 -17.02 -0.91 -43.88
CA ARG A 218 -17.68 -1.97 -44.62
C ARG A 218 -18.05 -1.45 -46.01
N LEU A 219 -17.88 -2.29 -47.01
CA LEU A 219 -18.44 -2.02 -48.34
C LEU A 219 -19.98 -2.12 -48.25
N HIS A 220 -20.63 -1.05 -48.57
CA HIS A 220 -22.07 -0.99 -48.67
C HIS A 220 -22.44 -0.63 -50.12
N ASN A 221 -23.33 -1.41 -50.72
CA ASN A 221 -23.82 -1.09 -52.06
C ASN A 221 -24.82 0.05 -51.95
N THR A 222 -24.44 1.20 -52.51
CA THR A 222 -25.33 2.36 -52.58
C THR A 222 -26.03 2.30 -53.94
N SER A 223 -27.36 2.34 -53.91
CA SER A 223 -28.18 2.39 -55.11
C SER A 223 -28.21 3.80 -55.66
N THR A 224 -27.71 3.99 -56.87
CA THR A 224 -27.75 5.25 -57.57
C THR A 224 -28.37 5.04 -58.99
N TYR A 225 -28.99 6.09 -59.50
CA TYR A 225 -29.55 6.09 -60.87
C TYR A 225 -28.68 7.00 -61.73
N GLN A 226 -28.05 6.40 -62.77
CA GLN A 226 -27.16 7.13 -63.66
C GLN A 226 -27.52 6.85 -65.13
N ARG A 227 -27.23 7.82 -66.04
CA ARG A 227 -27.35 7.63 -67.47
C ARG A 227 -26.21 6.78 -68.00
N ALA A 228 -26.43 6.12 -69.14
CA ALA A 228 -25.43 5.28 -69.80
C ALA A 228 -24.08 5.99 -70.06
N ASP A 229 -24.12 7.30 -70.36
CA ASP A 229 -22.93 8.11 -70.64
C ASP A 229 -22.12 8.44 -69.40
N LYS A 230 -22.66 8.24 -68.22
CA LYS A 230 -22.00 8.48 -66.90
C LYS A 230 -21.44 7.20 -66.28
N LEU A 231 -21.73 6.04 -66.87
CA LEU A 231 -21.27 4.73 -66.39
C LEU A 231 -19.76 4.57 -66.61
N LYS A 232 -18.96 4.56 -65.58
CA LYS A 232 -17.51 4.27 -65.65
C LYS A 232 -17.21 2.81 -66.02
N ARG A 233 -18.07 1.90 -65.64
CA ARG A 233 -18.00 0.46 -65.88
C ARG A 233 -19.44 -0.09 -65.98
N VAL A 234 -19.71 -0.92 -66.93
CA VAL A 234 -21.00 -1.58 -67.07
C VAL A 234 -20.99 -2.87 -66.29
N PRO A 235 -21.82 -2.99 -65.25
CA PRO A 235 -22.02 -4.25 -64.53
C PRO A 235 -22.73 -5.27 -65.44
N THR A 236 -22.39 -6.56 -65.32
CA THR A 236 -22.93 -7.64 -66.14
C THR A 236 -24.48 -7.74 -66.08
N TYR A 237 -25.06 -7.39 -64.89
CA TYR A 237 -26.50 -7.40 -64.72
C TYR A 237 -27.27 -6.30 -65.49
N LEU A 238 -26.57 -5.26 -65.94
CA LEU A 238 -27.17 -4.16 -66.76
C LEU A 238 -26.99 -4.32 -68.27
N GLU A 239 -26.26 -5.31 -68.70
CA GLU A 239 -25.96 -5.49 -70.14
C GLU A 239 -27.23 -5.65 -70.97
N ASN A 240 -28.20 -6.43 -70.51
CA ASN A 240 -29.47 -6.64 -71.19
C ASN A 240 -30.32 -5.35 -71.21
N GLU A 241 -30.45 -4.67 -70.08
CA GLU A 241 -31.20 -3.42 -69.96
C GLU A 241 -30.60 -2.29 -70.81
N LEU A 242 -29.27 -2.22 -70.86
CA LEU A 242 -28.55 -1.30 -71.73
C LEU A 242 -28.80 -1.62 -73.26
N ALA A 243 -28.93 -2.89 -73.68
CA ALA A 243 -29.24 -3.29 -74.98
C ALA A 243 -30.67 -2.93 -75.34
N GLU A 244 -31.63 -3.14 -74.50
CA GLU A 244 -33.06 -2.82 -74.67
C GLU A 244 -33.31 -1.32 -74.81
N HIS A 245 -32.70 -0.49 -73.99
CA HIS A 245 -32.90 0.98 -73.94
C HIS A 245 -31.80 1.74 -74.72
N ARG A 246 -31.07 1.14 -75.63
CA ARG A 246 -29.96 1.72 -76.43
C ARG A 246 -30.33 3.01 -77.17
N ARG A 247 -31.59 3.18 -77.56
CA ARG A 247 -32.10 4.35 -78.26
C ARG A 247 -32.71 5.44 -77.40
N GLU A 248 -32.67 5.29 -76.02
CA GLU A 248 -33.25 6.20 -75.06
C GLU A 248 -32.15 6.93 -74.23
N PRO A 249 -31.58 8.04 -74.75
CA PRO A 249 -30.44 8.71 -74.11
C PRO A 249 -30.74 9.27 -72.75
N GLY A 250 -32.03 9.35 -72.35
CA GLY A 250 -32.48 9.85 -71.04
C GLY A 250 -32.73 8.75 -70.01
N HIS A 251 -32.63 7.46 -70.42
CA HIS A 251 -32.89 6.33 -69.52
C HIS A 251 -31.92 6.30 -68.32
N LEU A 252 -32.44 6.09 -67.10
CA LEU A 252 -31.68 6.03 -65.85
C LEU A 252 -31.55 4.59 -65.40
N TYR A 253 -30.32 4.11 -65.36
CA TYR A 253 -30.00 2.74 -64.92
C TYR A 253 -29.75 2.68 -63.45
N HIS A 254 -30.32 1.67 -62.78
CA HIS A 254 -30.12 1.40 -61.38
C HIS A 254 -28.76 0.74 -61.13
N ILE A 255 -27.85 1.43 -60.45
CA ILE A 255 -26.49 0.97 -60.22
C ILE A 255 -26.30 0.76 -58.74
N GLN A 256 -25.65 -0.33 -58.40
CA GLN A 256 -25.15 -0.61 -57.07
C GLN A 256 -23.63 -0.36 -57.08
N GLU A 257 -23.22 0.78 -56.52
CA GLU A 257 -21.81 1.10 -56.34
C GLU A 257 -21.37 0.75 -54.89
N PRO A 258 -20.28 -0.05 -54.74
CA PRO A 258 -19.72 -0.32 -53.44
C PRO A 258 -19.06 0.95 -52.85
N THR A 259 -19.66 1.52 -51.85
CA THR A 259 -19.12 2.66 -51.13
C THR A 259 -18.61 2.22 -49.72
N LEU A 260 -17.51 2.83 -49.28
CA LEU A 260 -17.00 2.59 -47.93
C LEU A 260 -17.90 3.32 -46.95
N SER A 261 -18.52 2.57 -46.05
CA SER A 261 -19.37 3.11 -44.99
C SER A 261 -18.73 2.85 -43.64
N ASN A 262 -18.76 3.88 -42.79
CA ASN A 262 -18.42 3.79 -41.36
C ASN A 262 -19.56 3.19 -40.52
N ASP A 263 -20.75 3.01 -41.12
CA ASP A 263 -21.92 2.49 -40.42
C ASP A 263 -21.87 0.96 -40.33
N THR A 264 -20.94 0.46 -39.54
CA THR A 264 -20.77 -0.97 -39.25
C THR A 264 -21.40 -1.31 -37.90
N GLN A 265 -21.66 -2.59 -37.66
CA GLN A 265 -22.24 -3.08 -36.42
C GLN A 265 -21.34 -2.77 -35.23
N GLU A 266 -20.04 -2.85 -35.44
CA GLU A 266 -19.01 -2.56 -34.44
C GLU A 266 -18.97 -1.06 -34.08
N ASN A 267 -19.07 -0.18 -35.06
CA ASN A 267 -19.09 1.26 -34.83
C ASN A 267 -20.41 1.71 -34.20
N ARG A 268 -21.53 1.07 -34.53
CA ARG A 268 -22.83 1.28 -33.85
C ARG A 268 -22.75 0.86 -32.40
N PHE A 269 -22.11 -0.27 -32.11
CA PHE A 269 -21.83 -0.72 -30.75
C PHE A 269 -20.94 0.27 -30.01
N LEU A 270 -19.84 0.75 -30.61
CA LEU A 270 -18.94 1.75 -30.01
C LEU A 270 -19.72 3.01 -29.61
N LYS A 271 -20.58 3.53 -30.51
CA LYS A 271 -21.43 4.69 -30.24
C LYS A 271 -22.36 4.45 -29.05
N TYR A 272 -22.98 3.27 -29.00
CA TYR A 272 -23.85 2.83 -27.93
C TYR A 272 -23.12 2.73 -26.59
N ALA A 273 -22.00 2.00 -26.56
CA ALA A 273 -21.20 1.78 -25.37
C ALA A 273 -20.65 3.10 -24.79
N LEU A 274 -20.14 3.99 -25.65
CA LEU A 274 -19.65 5.30 -25.24
C LEU A 274 -20.75 6.16 -24.62
N ARG A 275 -21.95 6.12 -25.20
CA ARG A 275 -23.10 6.86 -24.70
C ARG A 275 -23.54 6.32 -23.33
N GLU A 276 -23.71 5.01 -23.21
CA GLU A 276 -24.10 4.39 -21.93
C GLU A 276 -23.10 4.71 -20.82
N VAL A 277 -21.81 4.57 -21.11
CA VAL A 277 -20.75 4.88 -20.13
C VAL A 277 -20.76 6.37 -19.73
N ALA A 278 -20.89 7.28 -20.70
CA ALA A 278 -20.91 8.72 -20.41
C ALA A 278 -22.16 9.14 -19.61
N ASP A 279 -23.34 8.63 -19.97
CA ASP A 279 -24.60 8.96 -19.29
C ASP A 279 -24.59 8.40 -17.85
N LYS A 280 -24.11 7.17 -17.66
CA LYS A 280 -24.00 6.57 -16.33
C LYS A 280 -22.98 7.31 -15.47
N TYR A 281 -21.80 7.63 -16.05
CA TYR A 281 -20.78 8.41 -15.35
C TYR A 281 -21.31 9.76 -14.88
N ALA A 282 -22.08 10.46 -15.71
CA ALA A 282 -22.69 11.74 -15.35
C ALA A 282 -23.69 11.60 -14.20
N THR A 283 -24.48 10.52 -14.16
CA THR A 283 -25.42 10.23 -13.08
C THR A 283 -24.67 9.95 -11.78
N LEU A 284 -23.65 9.08 -11.82
CA LEU A 284 -22.86 8.71 -10.64
C LEU A 284 -22.07 9.90 -10.08
N LYS A 285 -21.51 10.74 -10.96
CA LYS A 285 -20.85 11.97 -10.55
C LYS A 285 -21.75 12.86 -9.70
N LYS A 286 -23.02 13.05 -10.12
CA LYS A 286 -24.00 13.83 -9.34
C LYS A 286 -24.25 13.21 -7.97
N SER A 287 -24.39 11.89 -7.90
CA SER A 287 -24.59 11.18 -6.63
C SER A 287 -23.37 11.33 -5.71
N ILE A 288 -22.16 11.24 -6.27
CA ILE A 288 -20.92 11.41 -5.50
C ILE A 288 -20.73 12.85 -5.02
N GLU A 289 -21.05 13.85 -5.85
CA GLU A 289 -20.95 15.27 -5.48
C GLU A 289 -21.90 15.68 -4.32
N GLN A 290 -22.94 14.92 -4.09
CA GLN A 290 -23.82 15.11 -2.93
C GLN A 290 -23.21 14.60 -1.62
N LEU A 291 -22.12 13.82 -1.69
CA LEU A 291 -21.42 13.33 -0.50
C LEU A 291 -20.54 14.46 0.07
N LYS A 292 -20.64 14.71 1.38
CA LYS A 292 -19.93 15.80 2.07
C LYS A 292 -18.40 15.66 2.10
N ASN A 293 -17.84 14.50 1.71
CA ASN A 293 -16.44 14.14 1.89
C ASN A 293 -15.66 13.94 0.58
N VAL A 294 -16.06 14.59 -0.51
CA VAL A 294 -15.35 14.51 -1.79
C VAL A 294 -14.28 15.59 -1.86
N SER A 295 -13.03 15.18 -2.10
CA SER A 295 -11.91 16.14 -2.24
C SER A 295 -12.03 17.00 -3.51
N GLU A 296 -11.48 18.20 -3.49
CA GLU A 296 -11.45 19.10 -4.66
C GLU A 296 -10.73 18.46 -5.85
N LYS A 297 -9.65 17.72 -5.59
CA LYS A 297 -8.89 17.00 -6.60
C LYS A 297 -9.78 15.96 -7.30
N MET A 298 -10.51 15.17 -6.54
CA MET A 298 -11.44 14.17 -7.08
C MET A 298 -12.55 14.83 -7.92
N GLN A 299 -13.10 15.96 -7.47
CA GLN A 299 -14.09 16.71 -8.24
C GLN A 299 -13.53 17.20 -9.59
N THR A 300 -12.30 17.74 -9.59
CA THR A 300 -11.61 18.18 -10.80
C THR A 300 -11.43 17.03 -11.78
N ASP A 301 -10.88 15.92 -11.32
CA ASP A 301 -10.66 14.71 -12.14
C ASP A 301 -11.97 14.12 -12.69
N MET A 302 -13.04 14.16 -11.90
CA MET A 302 -14.37 13.74 -12.38
C MET A 302 -14.90 14.66 -13.48
N ASN A 303 -14.68 15.97 -13.35
CA ASN A 303 -15.05 16.96 -14.37
C ASN A 303 -14.28 16.72 -15.67
N ASP A 304 -12.98 16.52 -15.60
CA ASP A 304 -12.09 16.32 -16.76
C ASP A 304 -12.44 15.01 -17.49
N THR A 305 -12.71 13.95 -16.74
CA THR A 305 -13.15 12.68 -17.32
C THR A 305 -14.48 12.80 -18.04
N LEU A 306 -15.48 13.44 -17.41
CA LEU A 306 -16.79 13.65 -18.02
C LEU A 306 -16.69 14.54 -19.28
N ALA A 307 -15.88 15.61 -19.23
CA ALA A 307 -15.62 16.48 -20.38
C ALA A 307 -14.99 15.69 -21.54
N SER A 308 -14.02 14.82 -21.24
CA SER A 308 -13.39 13.96 -22.24
C SER A 308 -14.38 12.99 -22.88
N LEU A 309 -15.21 12.31 -22.09
CA LEU A 309 -16.25 11.40 -22.59
C LEU A 309 -17.27 12.13 -23.48
N LYS A 310 -17.75 13.28 -23.05
CA LYS A 310 -18.69 14.12 -23.82
C LYS A 310 -18.07 14.62 -25.13
N SER A 311 -16.82 15.07 -25.08
CA SER A 311 -16.10 15.50 -26.30
C SER A 311 -16.00 14.38 -27.33
N LEU A 312 -15.67 13.15 -26.89
CA LEU A 312 -15.65 11.98 -27.76
C LEU A 312 -17.05 11.65 -28.32
N GLN A 313 -18.08 11.72 -27.50
CA GLN A 313 -19.47 11.43 -27.90
C GLN A 313 -19.97 12.40 -28.99
N HIS A 314 -19.55 13.66 -28.97
CA HIS A 314 -19.92 14.68 -29.96
C HIS A 314 -19.02 14.69 -31.21
N ASN A 315 -18.08 13.75 -31.33
CA ASN A 315 -17.20 13.67 -32.50
C ASN A 315 -18.00 13.52 -33.81
N PRO A 316 -17.65 14.25 -34.88
CA PRO A 316 -18.31 14.17 -36.21
C PRO A 316 -18.39 12.73 -36.78
N PHE A 317 -17.45 11.87 -36.44
CA PHE A 317 -17.46 10.45 -36.82
C PHE A 317 -18.79 9.77 -36.53
N PHE A 318 -19.37 10.04 -35.33
CA PHE A 318 -20.61 9.39 -34.93
C PHE A 318 -21.88 9.91 -35.62
N ARG A 319 -21.78 10.99 -36.41
CA ARG A 319 -22.93 11.48 -37.20
C ARG A 319 -23.30 10.49 -38.34
N THR A 320 -22.30 9.82 -38.89
CA THR A 320 -22.47 8.84 -39.94
C THR A 320 -22.81 7.42 -39.44
N VAL A 321 -22.74 7.20 -38.14
CA VAL A 321 -22.97 5.88 -37.52
C VAL A 321 -24.39 5.80 -36.95
N GLY A 322 -25.12 4.78 -37.40
CA GLY A 322 -26.52 4.53 -37.02
C GLY A 322 -26.71 4.05 -35.59
N ARG A 323 -27.95 3.69 -35.25
CA ARG A 323 -28.29 3.12 -33.92
C ARG A 323 -27.89 1.66 -33.82
N PHE A 324 -27.37 1.28 -32.66
CA PHE A 324 -27.11 -0.13 -32.32
C PHE A 324 -28.44 -0.84 -31.97
N LYS A 325 -28.71 -1.99 -32.59
CA LYS A 325 -29.92 -2.79 -32.40
C LYS A 325 -29.67 -4.16 -31.73
N GLY A 326 -28.44 -4.37 -31.23
CA GLY A 326 -27.99 -5.66 -30.68
C GLY A 326 -27.08 -6.41 -31.65
N PHE A 327 -26.48 -7.49 -31.16
CA PHE A 327 -25.65 -8.40 -31.95
C PHE A 327 -26.50 -9.59 -32.43
N HIS A 328 -26.48 -9.87 -33.72
CA HIS A 328 -27.00 -11.13 -34.25
C HIS A 328 -25.98 -12.27 -34.05
N GLN A 329 -24.69 -11.94 -34.13
CA GLN A 329 -23.55 -12.82 -33.82
C GLN A 329 -22.42 -11.97 -33.25
N GLU A 330 -21.62 -12.54 -32.34
CA GLU A 330 -20.44 -11.85 -31.79
C GLU A 330 -19.41 -11.62 -32.90
N SER A 331 -19.01 -10.35 -33.04
CA SER A 331 -18.03 -9.97 -34.08
C SER A 331 -16.61 -10.30 -33.63
N LEU A 332 -15.85 -11.00 -34.45
CA LEU A 332 -14.41 -11.23 -34.25
C LEU A 332 -13.61 -9.93 -34.15
N VAL A 333 -14.11 -8.84 -34.75
CA VAL A 333 -13.49 -7.50 -34.65
C VAL A 333 -13.57 -6.99 -33.22
N LEU A 334 -14.72 -7.15 -32.55
CA LEU A 334 -14.88 -6.74 -31.14
C LEU A 334 -14.04 -7.58 -30.19
N GLN A 335 -13.72 -8.83 -30.55
CA GLN A 335 -12.91 -9.69 -29.70
C GLN A 335 -11.40 -9.48 -29.89
N LYS A 336 -10.94 -9.18 -31.11
CA LYS A 336 -9.51 -9.23 -31.46
C LYS A 336 -8.93 -7.94 -32.03
N ALA A 337 -9.73 -7.02 -32.56
CA ALA A 337 -9.20 -5.81 -33.19
C ALA A 337 -8.77 -4.77 -32.15
N THR A 338 -7.62 -4.16 -32.36
CA THR A 338 -7.04 -3.13 -31.52
C THR A 338 -8.04 -1.98 -31.30
N GLY A 339 -8.21 -1.55 -30.06
CA GLY A 339 -9.20 -0.56 -29.63
C GLY A 339 -10.59 -1.16 -29.43
N TYR A 340 -11.16 -1.84 -30.41
CA TYR A 340 -12.48 -2.46 -30.28
C TYR A 340 -12.53 -3.52 -29.18
N SER A 341 -11.52 -4.37 -29.09
CA SER A 341 -11.43 -5.39 -28.03
C SER A 341 -11.33 -4.78 -26.66
N GLN A 342 -10.63 -3.66 -26.51
CA GLN A 342 -10.53 -2.95 -25.22
C GLN A 342 -11.87 -2.33 -24.82
N VAL A 343 -12.56 -1.64 -25.75
CA VAL A 343 -13.89 -1.07 -25.49
C VAL A 343 -14.90 -2.16 -25.14
N TYR A 344 -14.90 -3.27 -25.89
CA TYR A 344 -15.80 -4.41 -25.66
C TYR A 344 -15.51 -5.09 -24.31
N ARG A 345 -14.25 -5.26 -23.94
CA ARG A 345 -13.82 -5.80 -22.65
C ARG A 345 -14.26 -4.91 -21.51
N THR A 346 -13.96 -3.62 -21.56
CA THR A 346 -14.35 -2.65 -20.54
C THR A 346 -15.87 -2.60 -20.39
N TRP A 347 -16.61 -2.55 -21.50
CA TRP A 347 -18.07 -2.54 -21.47
C TRP A 347 -18.66 -3.83 -20.85
N ASN A 348 -18.10 -5.02 -21.21
CA ASN A 348 -18.52 -6.28 -20.58
C ASN A 348 -18.19 -6.34 -19.11
N LEU A 349 -17.02 -5.80 -18.70
CA LEU A 349 -16.62 -5.71 -17.30
C LEU A 349 -17.62 -4.84 -16.51
N LEU A 350 -17.93 -3.67 -17.03
CA LEU A 350 -18.93 -2.76 -16.47
C LEU A 350 -20.33 -3.37 -16.43
N ARG A 351 -20.72 -4.12 -17.47
CA ARG A 351 -22.01 -4.82 -17.53
C ARG A 351 -22.09 -5.98 -16.55
N ARG A 352 -21.01 -6.73 -16.34
CA ARG A 352 -20.93 -7.80 -15.32
C ARG A 352 -21.06 -7.22 -13.91
N ALA A 353 -20.46 -6.07 -13.65
CA ALA A 353 -20.74 -5.32 -12.43
C ALA A 353 -22.25 -5.06 -12.24
N TYR A 354 -23.00 -5.06 -13.31
CA TYR A 354 -24.45 -4.95 -13.32
C TYR A 354 -25.23 -6.25 -13.10
N SER A 355 -24.74 -7.39 -13.48
CA SER A 355 -25.47 -8.66 -13.43
C SER A 355 -25.21 -9.47 -12.15
N LEU A 356 -24.36 -9.00 -11.27
CA LEU A 356 -23.98 -9.65 -10.02
C LEU A 356 -25.05 -9.47 -8.90
N ASN A 357 -26.31 -9.32 -9.28
CA ASN A 357 -27.42 -9.06 -8.38
C ASN A 357 -27.86 -10.23 -7.51
N ASP A 358 -27.36 -11.45 -7.78
CA ASP A 358 -27.74 -12.63 -7.01
C ASP A 358 -26.55 -13.14 -6.18
N GLY A 359 -26.40 -12.62 -4.98
CA GLY A 359 -25.74 -13.32 -3.88
C GLY A 359 -24.21 -13.24 -3.75
N ILE A 360 -23.50 -12.47 -4.59
CA ILE A 360 -22.03 -12.43 -4.53
C ILE A 360 -21.47 -11.13 -3.90
N TYR A 361 -22.30 -10.21 -3.48
CA TYR A 361 -21.86 -9.04 -2.71
C TYR A 361 -21.57 -9.41 -1.25
N ARG A 362 -20.63 -10.33 -1.05
CA ARG A 362 -19.89 -10.38 0.20
C ARG A 362 -18.82 -9.28 0.13
N LEU A 363 -19.27 -8.07 0.38
CA LEU A 363 -18.36 -6.96 0.66
C LEU A 363 -17.65 -7.31 1.96
N GLN A 364 -16.44 -7.81 1.86
CA GLN A 364 -15.54 -7.79 3.01
C GLN A 364 -15.30 -6.31 3.29
N THR A 365 -16.03 -5.79 4.26
CA THR A 365 -15.73 -4.49 4.84
C THR A 365 -14.34 -4.61 5.42
N LYS A 366 -13.37 -3.90 4.85
CA LYS A 366 -12.08 -3.70 5.51
C LYS A 366 -12.35 -2.83 6.72
N ASP A 367 -11.91 -3.27 7.84
CA ASP A 367 -12.06 -2.54 9.07
C ASP A 367 -11.11 -1.32 9.12
N ILE A 368 -11.37 -0.43 10.03
CA ILE A 368 -10.54 0.76 10.25
C ILE A 368 -9.09 0.39 10.58
N ALA A 369 -8.85 -0.80 11.13
CA ALA A 369 -7.50 -1.27 11.43
C ALA A 369 -6.66 -1.38 10.15
N THR A 370 -7.22 -2.01 9.09
CA THR A 370 -6.53 -2.11 7.79
C THR A 370 -6.30 -0.74 7.14
N LEU A 371 -7.27 0.17 7.28
CA LEU A 371 -7.12 1.53 6.77
C LEU A 371 -6.00 2.29 7.49
N TYR A 372 -5.93 2.12 8.78
CA TYR A 372 -4.89 2.69 9.61
C TYR A 372 -3.51 2.09 9.31
N GLU A 373 -3.42 0.76 9.07
CA GLU A 373 -2.19 0.10 8.62
C GLU A 373 -1.66 0.72 7.33
N ILE A 374 -2.53 0.91 6.32
CA ILE A 374 -2.16 1.53 5.04
C ILE A 374 -1.73 2.97 5.22
N TRP A 375 -2.45 3.73 6.04
CA TRP A 375 -2.10 5.12 6.34
C TRP A 375 -0.75 5.22 7.05
N CYS A 376 -0.48 4.36 8.04
CA CYS A 376 0.82 4.28 8.70
C CYS A 376 1.95 3.97 7.71
N PHE A 377 1.72 3.06 6.75
CA PHE A 377 2.69 2.77 5.70
C PHE A 377 3.01 4.01 4.85
N ILE A 378 1.98 4.77 4.46
CA ILE A 378 2.14 6.02 3.69
C ILE A 378 2.90 7.05 4.52
N GLU A 379 2.53 7.27 5.78
CA GLU A 379 3.20 8.22 6.66
C GLU A 379 4.68 7.86 6.91
N VAL A 380 4.98 6.60 7.17
CA VAL A 380 6.37 6.14 7.30
C VAL A 380 7.15 6.38 6.00
N SER A 381 6.52 6.20 4.82
CA SER A 381 7.18 6.48 3.54
C SER A 381 7.51 7.95 3.36
N HIS A 382 6.61 8.85 3.76
CA HIS A 382 6.84 10.30 3.72
C HIS A 382 7.98 10.70 4.68
N ILE A 383 7.94 10.20 5.92
CA ILE A 383 8.96 10.47 6.92
C ILE A 383 10.34 9.97 6.44
N VAL A 384 10.44 8.76 5.94
CA VAL A 384 11.71 8.22 5.41
C VAL A 384 12.28 9.11 4.31
N LYS A 385 11.44 9.54 3.35
CA LYS A 385 11.84 10.45 2.28
C LYS A 385 12.34 11.78 2.81
N GLU A 386 11.57 12.41 3.72
CA GLU A 386 11.89 13.70 4.32
C GLU A 386 13.21 13.62 5.11
N GLN A 387 13.40 12.57 5.90
CA GLN A 387 14.60 12.42 6.71
C GLN A 387 15.85 12.02 5.90
N LEU A 388 15.71 11.28 4.82
CA LEU A 388 16.81 11.05 3.87
C LEU A 388 17.31 12.35 3.26
N ILE A 389 16.42 13.28 2.93
CA ILE A 389 16.79 14.61 2.40
C ILE A 389 17.38 15.49 3.52
N ALA A 390 16.77 15.47 4.71
CA ALA A 390 17.22 16.29 5.85
C ALA A 390 18.59 15.89 6.40
N ASP A 391 19.01 14.64 6.25
CA ASP A 391 20.34 14.15 6.64
C ASP A 391 21.49 14.88 5.91
N GLY A 392 21.19 15.54 4.78
CA GLY A 392 22.14 16.38 4.04
C GLY A 392 23.21 15.63 3.26
N ARG A 393 23.30 14.31 3.39
CA ARG A 393 24.16 13.44 2.56
C ARG A 393 23.59 13.26 1.15
N TRP A 394 22.29 13.47 0.99
CA TRP A 394 21.55 13.23 -0.24
C TRP A 394 20.91 14.52 -0.74
N THR A 395 21.18 14.91 -1.97
CA THR A 395 20.65 16.16 -2.57
C THR A 395 19.29 15.96 -3.24
N GLU A 396 19.08 14.77 -3.82
CA GLU A 396 17.83 14.38 -4.44
C GLU A 396 17.55 12.90 -4.10
N VAL A 397 16.31 12.60 -3.74
CA VAL A 397 15.85 11.23 -3.48
C VAL A 397 14.76 10.88 -4.47
N GLU A 398 15.07 9.96 -5.37
CA GLU A 398 14.11 9.36 -6.29
C GLU A 398 13.27 8.32 -5.54
N VAL A 399 11.96 8.38 -5.71
CA VAL A 399 11.03 7.42 -5.11
C VAL A 399 10.42 6.55 -6.21
N ASP A 400 10.80 5.27 -6.21
CA ASP A 400 10.31 4.28 -7.15
C ASP A 400 9.18 3.46 -6.49
N HIS A 401 7.93 3.82 -6.78
CA HIS A 401 6.75 3.12 -6.29
C HIS A 401 6.50 1.87 -7.12
N ARG A 402 6.78 0.70 -6.55
CA ARG A 402 6.45 -0.61 -7.14
C ARG A 402 5.15 -1.18 -6.60
N ASN A 403 4.26 -0.29 -6.19
CA ASN A 403 2.99 -0.67 -5.62
C ASN A 403 2.00 -1.07 -6.70
N ARG A 404 1.37 -2.22 -6.53
CA ARG A 404 0.30 -2.70 -7.40
C ARG A 404 -1.01 -2.69 -6.63
N MET A 405 -2.01 -2.10 -7.24
CA MET A 405 -3.38 -2.25 -6.79
C MET A 405 -3.93 -3.55 -7.36
N GLU A 406 -4.43 -4.42 -6.52
CA GLU A 406 -5.01 -5.70 -6.89
C GLU A 406 -6.51 -5.69 -6.67
N MET A 407 -7.25 -6.28 -7.60
CA MET A 407 -8.69 -6.47 -7.46
C MET A 407 -8.94 -7.90 -6.99
N ASN A 408 -9.51 -8.05 -5.81
CA ASN A 408 -9.90 -9.37 -5.33
C ASN A 408 -11.13 -9.92 -6.08
N GLY A 409 -11.44 -11.20 -5.88
CA GLY A 409 -12.56 -11.88 -6.55
C GLY A 409 -13.95 -11.29 -6.28
N VAL A 410 -14.05 -10.31 -5.37
CA VAL A 410 -15.29 -9.60 -4.98
C VAL A 410 -15.30 -8.16 -5.53
N PHE A 411 -14.40 -7.82 -6.45
CA PHE A 411 -14.24 -6.48 -7.04
C PHE A 411 -13.94 -5.37 -6.02
N THR A 412 -13.23 -5.70 -4.94
CA THR A 412 -12.68 -4.71 -4.01
C THR A 412 -11.20 -4.49 -4.32
N TRP A 413 -10.79 -3.22 -4.26
CA TRP A 413 -9.40 -2.85 -4.43
C TRP A 413 -8.63 -3.05 -3.13
N GLU A 414 -7.49 -3.69 -3.24
CA GLU A 414 -6.56 -3.90 -2.14
C GLU A 414 -5.17 -3.45 -2.55
N LEU A 415 -4.42 -2.88 -1.60
CA LEU A 415 -3.00 -2.68 -1.79
C LEU A 415 -2.33 -4.07 -1.85
N GLY A 416 -1.57 -4.32 -2.90
CA GLY A 416 -0.79 -5.54 -3.03
C GLY A 416 0.11 -5.73 -1.82
N LYS A 417 0.48 -6.96 -1.48
CA LYS A 417 1.28 -7.30 -0.30
C LYS A 417 2.65 -7.79 -0.70
N GLY A 418 3.66 -7.52 0.12
CA GLY A 418 5.01 -7.97 -0.10
C GLY A 418 5.65 -7.34 -1.34
N GLU A 419 6.12 -8.15 -2.29
CA GLU A 419 6.78 -7.65 -3.52
C GLU A 419 5.87 -6.76 -4.38
N HIS A 420 4.57 -6.87 -4.23
CA HIS A 420 3.58 -6.06 -4.95
C HIS A 420 3.33 -4.70 -4.28
N SER A 421 3.98 -4.40 -3.17
CA SER A 421 3.85 -3.12 -2.48
C SER A 421 5.16 -2.71 -1.83
N ARG A 422 6.09 -2.26 -2.69
CA ARG A 422 7.44 -1.82 -2.31
C ARG A 422 7.66 -0.38 -2.76
N ILE A 423 8.30 0.39 -1.90
CA ILE A 423 8.79 1.74 -2.20
C ILE A 423 10.31 1.71 -2.05
N LEU A 424 11.02 2.03 -3.13
CA LEU A 424 12.47 2.13 -3.15
C LEU A 424 12.88 3.60 -3.18
N PHE A 425 13.74 3.99 -2.26
CA PHE A 425 14.34 5.30 -2.19
C PHE A 425 15.76 5.22 -2.76
N LYS A 426 16.07 6.00 -3.78
CA LYS A 426 17.32 5.92 -4.53
C LYS A 426 17.91 7.30 -4.75
N GLN A 427 19.23 7.34 -4.95
CA GLN A 427 19.94 8.45 -5.53
C GLN A 427 20.96 7.96 -6.55
N ASP A 428 20.97 8.53 -7.74
CA ASP A 428 21.86 8.14 -8.85
C ASP A 428 21.84 6.61 -9.12
N GLY A 429 20.67 5.99 -8.95
CA GLY A 429 20.48 4.55 -9.10
C GLY A 429 20.97 3.69 -7.94
N VAL A 430 21.51 4.30 -6.87
CA VAL A 430 21.92 3.60 -5.64
C VAL A 430 20.74 3.54 -4.67
N GLU A 431 20.43 2.35 -4.16
CA GLU A 431 19.38 2.13 -3.16
C GLU A 431 19.82 2.65 -1.80
N LEU A 432 19.01 3.53 -1.20
CA LEU A 432 19.22 4.12 0.13
C LEU A 432 18.37 3.44 1.18
N ALA A 433 17.13 3.19 0.84
CA ALA A 433 16.15 2.54 1.71
C ALA A 433 15.10 1.80 0.88
N GLU A 434 14.47 0.82 1.50
CA GLU A 434 13.34 0.07 0.96
C GLU A 434 12.26 -0.04 2.02
N LEU A 435 11.02 0.28 1.64
CA LEU A 435 9.84 0.15 2.50
C LEU A 435 8.87 -0.85 1.87
N ILE A 436 8.39 -1.83 2.65
CA ILE A 436 7.56 -2.93 2.16
C ILE A 436 6.33 -3.05 3.04
N TYR A 437 5.16 -3.12 2.40
CA TYR A 437 3.87 -3.28 3.06
C TYR A 437 3.48 -4.74 3.22
N ASN A 438 3.16 -5.16 4.45
CA ASN A 438 2.57 -6.44 4.83
C ASN A 438 3.23 -7.66 4.14
N PRO A 439 4.57 -7.82 4.25
CA PRO A 439 5.26 -8.95 3.67
C PRO A 439 4.91 -10.25 4.40
N LYS A 440 4.68 -11.30 3.63
CA LYS A 440 4.44 -12.64 4.17
C LYS A 440 5.75 -13.42 4.15
N HIS A 441 6.28 -13.72 5.31
CA HIS A 441 7.45 -14.58 5.46
C HIS A 441 7.02 -16.02 5.68
N THR A 442 7.40 -16.94 4.79
CA THR A 442 7.06 -18.37 4.85
C THR A 442 8.29 -19.25 4.73
N GLU A 443 8.18 -20.48 5.19
CA GLU A 443 9.23 -21.49 5.17
C GLU A 443 9.53 -22.09 3.77
N ARG A 444 8.68 -21.84 2.77
CA ARG A 444 8.76 -22.52 1.48
C ARG A 444 9.50 -21.66 0.44
N GLU A 445 10.65 -22.16 -0.01
CA GLU A 445 11.46 -21.61 -1.10
C GLU A 445 10.72 -21.41 -2.44
N ASN A 446 9.55 -22.03 -2.63
CA ASN A 446 8.80 -22.00 -3.89
C ASN A 446 7.71 -20.91 -3.98
N ASP A 447 7.42 -20.20 -2.89
CA ASP A 447 6.58 -19.01 -2.99
C ASP A 447 7.51 -17.84 -3.31
N ASN A 448 7.40 -17.27 -4.50
CA ASN A 448 8.14 -16.10 -5.03
C ASN A 448 7.91 -14.79 -4.22
N LEU A 449 7.74 -14.90 -2.92
CA LEU A 449 7.49 -13.83 -1.95
C LEU A 449 8.65 -13.64 -0.97
N SER A 450 9.81 -14.21 -1.28
CA SER A 450 11.04 -13.99 -0.51
C SER A 450 11.51 -12.55 -0.73
N ILE A 451 11.18 -11.69 0.20
CA ILE A 451 11.69 -10.34 0.24
C ILE A 451 13.11 -10.40 0.77
N SER A 452 14.08 -10.05 -0.07
CA SER A 452 15.48 -9.81 0.35
C SER A 452 16.08 -10.93 1.21
N ASN A 453 15.82 -12.20 0.89
CA ASN A 453 16.36 -13.35 1.63
C ASN A 453 15.95 -13.42 3.12
N LEU A 454 14.89 -12.73 3.52
CA LEU A 454 14.32 -12.88 4.86
C LEU A 454 13.43 -14.14 4.92
N VAL A 455 13.74 -15.04 5.83
CA VAL A 455 13.04 -16.31 6.01
C VAL A 455 12.58 -16.48 7.45
N VAL A 456 11.51 -17.23 7.62
CA VAL A 456 10.99 -17.60 8.95
C VAL A 456 11.02 -19.13 9.09
N PRO A 457 12.00 -19.69 9.80
CA PRO A 457 12.18 -21.13 9.91
C PRO A 457 11.09 -21.84 10.73
N THR A 458 10.23 -21.11 11.43
CA THR A 458 9.27 -21.67 12.38
C THR A 458 7.83 -21.44 11.95
N VAL A 459 7.19 -20.37 12.42
CA VAL A 459 5.78 -20.04 12.15
C VAL A 459 5.72 -18.76 11.34
N ALA A 460 4.97 -18.76 10.24
CA ALA A 460 4.81 -17.59 9.37
C ALA A 460 4.51 -16.30 10.17
N GLN A 461 5.30 -15.27 9.94
CA GLN A 461 5.15 -13.96 10.55
C GLN A 461 4.74 -12.93 9.48
N LYS A 462 3.96 -11.94 9.89
CA LYS A 462 3.46 -10.89 8.98
C LYS A 462 3.51 -9.55 9.69
N PRO A 463 4.66 -8.87 9.73
CA PRO A 463 4.71 -7.48 10.14
C PRO A 463 4.00 -6.61 9.08
N ASP A 464 3.33 -5.54 9.52
CA ASP A 464 2.58 -4.68 8.60
C ASP A 464 3.52 -3.86 7.69
N ILE A 465 4.66 -3.41 8.24
CA ILE A 465 5.63 -2.57 7.53
C ILE A 465 7.05 -3.06 7.83
N VAL A 466 7.85 -3.20 6.80
CA VAL A 466 9.30 -3.49 6.91
C VAL A 466 10.09 -2.35 6.27
N LEU A 467 10.95 -1.73 7.04
CA LEU A 467 11.90 -0.72 6.59
C LEU A 467 13.31 -1.33 6.56
N GLN A 468 13.95 -1.30 5.40
CA GLN A 468 15.36 -1.67 5.24
C GLN A 468 16.17 -0.43 4.87
N LEU A 469 17.14 -0.09 5.71
CA LEU A 469 18.10 0.99 5.43
C LEU A 469 19.40 0.41 4.89
N THR A 470 19.85 0.93 3.76
CA THR A 470 21.11 0.48 3.14
C THR A 470 22.29 1.24 3.75
N LYS A 471 23.22 0.52 4.33
CA LYS A 471 24.48 1.03 4.90
C LYS A 471 25.67 0.51 4.10
N ASN A 472 26.71 1.33 3.97
CA ASN A 472 27.89 1.01 3.16
C ASN A 472 29.21 1.15 3.94
N ASP A 473 29.11 1.38 5.25
CA ASP A 473 30.28 1.62 6.12
C ASP A 473 31.00 0.34 6.54
N MET A 474 30.28 -0.77 6.72
CA MET A 474 30.86 -2.09 7.02
C MET A 474 31.02 -2.93 5.76
N GLU A 475 29.90 -3.22 5.09
CA GLU A 475 29.83 -4.01 3.88
C GLU A 475 28.98 -3.27 2.85
N LYS A 476 29.39 -3.30 1.57
CA LYS A 476 28.64 -2.60 0.52
C LYS A 476 27.24 -3.17 0.37
N GLY A 477 26.24 -2.30 0.54
CA GLY A 477 24.83 -2.69 0.40
C GLY A 477 24.27 -3.49 1.57
N MET A 478 24.90 -3.40 2.76
CA MET A 478 24.38 -4.02 3.97
C MET A 478 23.03 -3.42 4.34
N LYS A 479 22.02 -4.26 4.53
CA LYS A 479 20.67 -3.83 4.89
C LYS A 479 20.44 -3.95 6.39
N MET A 480 19.91 -2.90 6.99
CA MET A 480 19.45 -2.87 8.38
C MET A 480 17.94 -2.90 8.40
N THR A 481 17.37 -3.97 8.95
CA THR A 481 15.93 -4.24 8.91
C THR A 481 15.23 -3.83 10.19
N TYR A 482 14.20 -3.00 10.07
CA TYR A 482 13.33 -2.53 11.12
C TYR A 482 11.88 -2.88 10.80
N LEU A 483 11.14 -3.31 11.81
CA LEU A 483 9.74 -3.72 11.67
C LEU A 483 8.83 -2.69 12.34
N PHE A 484 7.75 -2.33 11.66
CA PHE A 484 6.65 -1.57 12.25
C PHE A 484 5.36 -2.34 12.10
N ASP A 485 4.52 -2.30 13.12
CA ASP A 485 3.24 -2.98 13.14
C ASP A 485 2.18 -2.00 13.63
N ALA A 486 1.17 -1.76 12.81
CA ALA A 486 0.15 -0.77 13.06
C ALA A 486 -1.02 -1.39 13.84
N LYS A 487 -1.29 -0.90 15.02
CA LYS A 487 -2.37 -1.42 15.88
C LYS A 487 -3.40 -0.34 16.17
N TYR A 488 -4.54 -0.44 15.51
CA TYR A 488 -5.67 0.45 15.77
C TYR A 488 -6.34 0.12 17.12
N ARG A 489 -5.55 0.14 18.20
CA ARG A 489 -5.99 -0.19 19.54
C ARG A 489 -5.15 0.53 20.58
N ILE A 490 -5.83 1.12 21.58
CA ILE A 490 -5.26 1.68 22.80
C ILE A 490 -5.65 0.72 23.92
N ASP A 491 -4.71 0.34 24.78
CA ASP A 491 -5.00 -0.57 25.88
C ASP A 491 -5.42 0.21 27.13
N SER A 492 -4.56 1.09 27.60
CA SER A 492 -4.76 1.84 28.83
C SER A 492 -4.17 3.24 28.72
N ARG A 493 -4.48 4.11 29.69
CA ARG A 493 -3.89 5.44 29.80
C ARG A 493 -3.13 5.53 31.13
N SER A 494 -1.90 6.00 31.09
CA SER A 494 -1.07 6.22 32.26
C SER A 494 -0.38 7.57 32.16
N ASN A 495 -0.45 8.37 33.23
CA ASN A 495 0.17 9.71 33.30
C ASN A 495 -0.16 10.60 32.08
N ASN A 496 -1.44 10.65 31.68
CA ASN A 496 -1.95 11.39 30.53
C ASN A 496 -1.45 10.90 29.15
N VAL A 497 -0.81 9.75 29.08
CA VAL A 497 -0.34 9.12 27.81
C VAL A 497 -1.11 7.85 27.57
N ASP A 498 -1.60 7.68 26.35
CA ASP A 498 -2.18 6.42 25.88
C ASP A 498 -1.06 5.38 25.68
N LEU A 499 -1.32 4.14 26.06
CA LEU A 499 -0.37 3.05 25.95
C LEU A 499 -0.79 2.04 24.88
N PRO A 500 0.18 1.47 24.15
CA PRO A 500 -0.09 0.43 23.18
C PRO A 500 -0.51 -0.87 23.88
N PRO A 501 -1.15 -1.82 23.18
CA PRO A 501 -1.48 -3.12 23.74
C PRO A 501 -0.23 -3.95 24.10
N ASP A 502 -0.20 -4.54 25.29
CA ASP A 502 0.92 -5.38 25.76
C ASP A 502 1.14 -6.60 24.84
N ASP A 503 0.08 -7.19 24.29
CA ASP A 503 0.17 -8.30 23.34
C ASP A 503 0.83 -7.89 22.01
N ALA A 504 0.66 -6.65 21.57
CA ALA A 504 1.33 -6.10 20.41
C ALA A 504 2.85 -5.96 20.63
N ILE A 505 3.25 -5.46 21.81
CA ILE A 505 4.68 -5.44 22.17
C ILE A 505 5.28 -6.85 22.21
N ASN A 506 4.58 -7.82 22.79
CA ASN A 506 5.00 -9.22 22.76
C ASN A 506 5.09 -9.80 21.33
N GLN A 507 4.26 -9.32 20.42
CA GLN A 507 4.33 -9.67 19.01
C GLN A 507 5.62 -9.16 18.35
N MET A 508 6.09 -7.95 18.71
CA MET A 508 7.36 -7.41 18.21
C MET A 508 8.56 -8.26 18.66
N HIS A 509 8.57 -8.72 19.91
CA HIS A 509 9.59 -9.66 20.37
C HIS A 509 9.61 -10.93 19.52
N ARG A 510 8.44 -11.51 19.24
CA ARG A 510 8.33 -12.70 18.38
C ARG A 510 8.80 -12.44 16.95
N TYR A 511 8.43 -11.31 16.35
CA TYR A 511 8.85 -10.97 14.99
C TYR A 511 10.36 -10.83 14.90
N ARG A 512 10.99 -10.05 15.79
CA ARG A 512 12.44 -9.87 15.83
C ARG A 512 13.20 -11.19 16.00
N ASP A 513 12.67 -12.10 16.81
CA ASP A 513 13.36 -13.37 17.10
C ASP A 513 13.05 -14.48 16.09
N ALA A 514 11.99 -14.38 15.30
CA ALA A 514 11.57 -15.39 14.33
C ALA A 514 12.06 -15.15 12.90
N ILE A 515 12.39 -13.91 12.53
CA ILE A 515 12.79 -13.52 11.17
C ILE A 515 14.32 -13.52 11.07
N TYR A 516 14.85 -14.25 10.06
CA TYR A 516 16.28 -14.40 9.80
C TYR A 516 16.59 -14.04 8.35
N TYR A 517 17.80 -13.59 8.09
CA TYR A 517 18.39 -13.52 6.77
C TYR A 517 19.01 -14.87 6.41
N GLN A 518 18.73 -15.36 5.23
CA GLN A 518 19.39 -16.55 4.68
C GLN A 518 20.42 -16.13 3.65
N ASP A 519 21.68 -16.44 3.95
CA ASP A 519 22.78 -16.21 3.03
C ASP A 519 22.62 -17.11 1.79
N TYR A 520 22.71 -16.51 0.60
CA TYR A 520 22.40 -17.19 -0.67
C TYR A 520 23.38 -18.32 -0.99
N ASP A 521 24.66 -18.12 -0.65
CA ASP A 521 25.73 -19.04 -1.01
C ASP A 521 25.92 -20.16 0.04
N THR A 522 25.82 -19.79 1.31
CA THR A 522 26.09 -20.71 2.43
C THR A 522 24.86 -21.32 3.05
N HIS A 523 23.66 -20.82 2.75
CA HIS A 523 22.37 -21.17 3.38
C HIS A 523 22.37 -20.99 4.91
N VAL A 524 23.32 -20.24 5.47
CA VAL A 524 23.39 -19.94 6.89
C VAL A 524 22.38 -18.88 7.27
N LEU A 525 21.64 -19.15 8.35
CA LEU A 525 20.67 -18.20 8.92
C LEU A 525 21.39 -17.21 9.83
N LYS A 526 21.22 -15.93 9.57
CA LYS A 526 21.76 -14.83 10.37
C LYS A 526 20.62 -13.95 10.91
N LYS A 527 20.75 -13.44 12.14
CA LYS A 527 19.82 -12.44 12.66
C LYS A 527 20.05 -11.12 11.95
N GLU A 528 18.99 -10.53 11.40
CA GLU A 528 19.09 -9.27 10.65
C GLU A 528 18.10 -8.21 11.15
N VAL A 529 17.01 -8.62 11.82
CA VAL A 529 16.05 -7.67 12.36
C VAL A 529 16.63 -6.99 13.59
N ILE A 530 16.81 -5.67 13.47
CA ILE A 530 17.40 -4.84 14.51
C ILE A 530 16.37 -4.47 15.56
N GLY A 531 15.19 -4.01 15.15
CA GLY A 531 14.17 -3.54 16.06
C GLY A 531 12.75 -3.75 15.54
N GLY A 532 11.79 -3.65 16.46
CA GLY A 532 10.37 -3.75 16.15
C GLY A 532 9.53 -2.74 16.95
N TYR A 533 8.65 -2.01 16.26
CA TYR A 533 7.96 -0.87 16.84
C TYR A 533 6.47 -0.91 16.52
N ILE A 534 5.65 -0.59 17.50
CA ILE A 534 4.20 -0.47 17.33
C ILE A 534 3.84 0.97 16.96
N LEU A 535 3.02 1.14 15.94
CA LEU A 535 2.36 2.39 15.60
C LEU A 535 0.90 2.30 16.07
N PHE A 536 0.47 3.20 16.93
CA PHE A 536 -0.89 3.14 17.50
C PHE A 536 -1.53 4.53 17.61
N PRO A 537 -2.87 4.65 17.57
CA PRO A 537 -3.55 5.96 17.55
C PRO A 537 -3.62 6.59 18.96
N GLY A 538 -2.50 6.54 19.70
CA GLY A 538 -2.37 7.09 21.02
C GLY A 538 -2.28 8.61 21.05
N ASP A 539 -2.56 9.20 22.23
CA ASP A 539 -2.43 10.62 22.53
C ASP A 539 -1.54 10.84 23.73
N GLY A 540 -0.87 11.99 23.75
CA GLY A 540 -0.03 12.41 24.85
C GLY A 540 0.87 13.57 24.44
N GLU A 541 1.29 14.40 25.39
CA GLU A 541 2.33 15.38 25.11
C GLU A 541 3.67 14.66 24.85
N PRO A 542 4.49 15.10 23.88
CA PRO A 542 5.74 14.43 23.53
C PRO A 542 6.66 14.15 24.70
N THR A 543 6.79 15.10 25.66
CA THR A 543 7.60 14.95 26.88
C THR A 543 7.09 13.84 27.80
N ASP A 544 5.77 13.60 27.82
CA ASP A 544 5.18 12.54 28.63
C ASP A 544 5.30 11.19 27.91
N VAL A 545 5.23 11.19 26.56
CA VAL A 545 5.47 10.00 25.73
C VAL A 545 6.91 9.53 25.87
N GLU A 546 7.91 10.42 25.82
CA GLU A 546 9.33 10.09 25.95
C GLU A 546 9.67 9.43 27.29
N VAL A 547 9.00 9.80 28.39
CA VAL A 547 9.19 9.16 29.71
C VAL A 547 8.37 7.88 29.87
N SER A 548 7.50 7.54 28.93
CA SER A 548 6.69 6.33 28.97
C SER A 548 7.54 5.06 28.86
N LYS A 549 7.08 3.98 29.47
CA LYS A 549 7.76 2.69 29.51
C LYS A 549 8.10 2.17 28.11
N PHE A 550 7.16 2.29 27.17
CA PHE A 550 7.28 1.70 25.82
C PHE A 550 8.08 2.58 24.85
N TYR A 551 8.22 3.87 25.12
CA TYR A 551 9.14 4.72 24.39
C TYR A 551 10.57 4.48 24.89
N GLN A 552 10.80 4.50 26.22
CA GLN A 552 12.10 4.23 26.80
C GLN A 552 12.66 2.82 26.51
N SER A 553 11.81 1.86 26.18
CA SER A 553 12.27 0.51 25.81
C SER A 553 12.91 0.48 24.41
N ILE A 554 12.71 1.50 23.58
CA ILE A 554 13.35 1.65 22.27
C ILE A 554 14.88 1.64 22.44
N ASP A 555 15.39 2.53 23.28
CA ASP A 555 16.84 2.65 23.52
C ASP A 555 17.44 1.44 24.26
N LYS A 556 16.61 0.73 25.05
CA LYS A 556 17.09 -0.36 25.91
C LYS A 556 17.16 -1.71 25.20
N VAL A 557 16.17 -1.97 24.34
CA VAL A 557 15.98 -3.30 23.74
C VAL A 557 15.56 -3.25 22.26
N ASN A 558 15.58 -2.11 21.62
CA ASN A 558 15.13 -1.88 20.23
C ASN A 558 13.69 -2.37 19.96
N ILE A 559 12.84 -2.32 20.98
CA ILE A 559 11.41 -2.62 20.88
C ILE A 559 10.65 -1.56 21.66
N GLY A 560 9.60 -1.01 21.05
CA GLY A 560 8.80 0.01 21.67
C GLY A 560 7.58 0.41 20.86
N ALA A 561 7.06 1.61 21.12
CA ALA A 561 5.87 2.09 20.46
C ALA A 561 5.89 3.60 20.26
N PHE A 562 5.31 4.04 19.15
CA PHE A 562 5.11 5.45 18.83
C PHE A 562 3.61 5.73 18.69
N PRO A 563 3.08 6.74 19.40
CA PRO A 563 1.75 7.24 19.11
C PRO A 563 1.78 7.96 17.75
N LEU A 564 0.85 7.61 16.87
CA LEU A 564 0.76 8.18 15.53
C LEU A 564 -0.70 8.37 15.16
N ARG A 565 -1.15 9.63 15.08
CA ARG A 565 -2.50 10.03 14.69
C ARG A 565 -2.47 10.96 13.48
N PRO A 566 -3.51 10.93 12.63
CA PRO A 566 -3.70 11.97 11.62
C PRO A 566 -3.77 13.36 12.25
N LYS A 567 -3.08 14.34 11.66
CA LYS A 567 -2.97 15.73 12.11
C LYS A 567 -2.23 15.95 13.44
N ASP A 568 -1.63 14.94 14.02
CA ASP A 568 -0.83 15.08 15.24
C ASP A 568 0.65 15.27 14.90
N GLU A 569 1.00 16.48 14.53
CA GLU A 569 2.38 16.84 14.17
C GLU A 569 3.36 16.66 15.34
N LYS A 570 2.90 16.82 16.58
CA LYS A 570 3.78 16.71 17.77
C LYS A 570 4.31 15.29 17.94
N ASN A 571 3.43 14.29 17.90
CA ASN A 571 3.82 12.90 18.07
C ASN A 571 4.45 12.34 16.78
N ARG A 572 4.08 12.85 15.58
CA ARG A 572 4.77 12.56 14.33
C ARG A 572 6.26 12.90 14.42
N GLN A 573 6.62 14.03 15.02
CA GLN A 573 8.02 14.44 15.22
C GLN A 573 8.86 13.46 16.05
N LEU A 574 8.26 12.69 16.97
CA LEU A 574 8.97 11.64 17.70
C LEU A 574 9.42 10.51 16.76
N LEU A 575 8.56 10.09 15.87
CA LEU A 575 8.88 9.08 14.85
C LEU A 575 9.88 9.61 13.81
N GLU A 576 9.75 10.87 13.41
CA GLU A 576 10.69 11.55 12.52
C GLU A 576 12.09 11.60 13.12
N GLY A 577 12.21 12.05 14.36
CA GLY A 577 13.49 12.11 15.08
C GLY A 577 14.13 10.73 15.21
N PHE A 578 13.35 9.71 15.49
CA PHE A 578 13.82 8.33 15.55
C PHE A 578 14.31 7.83 14.18
N ILE A 579 13.55 8.02 13.11
CA ILE A 579 13.95 7.60 11.75
C ILE A 579 15.18 8.40 11.30
N HIS A 580 15.27 9.69 11.64
CA HIS A 580 16.45 10.51 11.38
C HIS A 580 17.71 9.92 12.05
N GLU A 581 17.59 9.55 13.31
CA GLU A 581 18.68 8.90 14.06
C GLU A 581 19.08 7.57 13.41
N LEU A 582 18.14 6.72 13.00
CA LEU A 582 18.42 5.46 12.30
C LEU A 582 19.16 5.70 10.98
N ILE A 583 18.76 6.72 10.21
CA ILE A 583 19.42 7.11 8.97
C ILE A 583 20.84 7.60 9.25
N GLY A 584 21.03 8.40 10.31
CA GLY A 584 22.31 8.99 10.68
C GLY A 584 23.33 8.00 11.25
N LYS A 585 22.87 6.96 11.97
CA LYS A 585 23.75 5.94 12.59
C LYS A 585 24.52 5.14 11.54
N GLU A 586 25.79 4.83 11.84
CA GLU A 586 26.58 3.88 11.06
C GLU A 586 26.20 2.43 11.41
N ALA A 587 26.39 1.50 10.46
CA ALA A 587 26.09 0.07 10.70
C ALA A 587 26.87 -0.48 11.90
N VAL A 588 28.11 -0.05 12.08
CA VAL A 588 28.95 -0.44 13.23
C VAL A 588 28.29 -0.13 14.56
N ASP A 589 27.70 1.05 14.69
CA ASP A 589 27.06 1.47 15.95
C ASP A 589 25.75 0.70 16.19
N ILE A 590 24.96 0.51 15.13
CA ILE A 590 23.74 -0.29 15.19
C ILE A 590 24.04 -1.73 15.62
N VAL A 591 25.05 -2.35 15.01
CA VAL A 591 25.44 -3.73 15.35
C VAL A 591 25.94 -3.85 16.80
N LYS A 592 26.69 -2.85 17.32
CA LYS A 592 27.10 -2.83 18.73
C LYS A 592 25.92 -2.82 19.70
N GLU A 593 24.85 -2.10 19.39
CA GLU A 593 23.66 -2.04 20.22
C GLU A 593 22.90 -3.37 20.31
N VAL A 594 22.98 -4.19 19.26
CA VAL A 594 22.24 -5.46 19.13
C VAL A 594 23.00 -6.66 19.72
N ILE A 595 24.33 -6.60 19.74
CA ILE A 595 25.15 -7.71 20.20
C ILE A 595 25.19 -7.76 21.74
N PRO A 596 24.89 -8.93 22.38
CA PRO A 596 25.04 -9.10 23.82
C PRO A 596 26.48 -8.87 24.27
N GLN A 597 26.75 -7.86 25.08
CA GLN A 597 28.12 -7.48 25.45
C GLN A 597 28.68 -8.28 26.63
N LYS A 598 27.84 -8.95 27.41
CA LYS A 598 28.30 -9.65 28.61
C LYS A 598 28.35 -11.16 28.39
N GLY A 599 29.57 -11.68 28.25
CA GLY A 599 29.83 -13.14 28.29
C GLY A 599 29.70 -13.90 26.98
N VAL A 600 29.50 -13.21 25.86
CA VAL A 600 29.51 -13.82 24.53
C VAL A 600 30.69 -13.26 23.73
N PHE A 601 31.68 -14.10 23.42
CA PHE A 601 32.63 -13.83 22.35
C PHE A 601 31.84 -13.95 21.03
N THR A 602 31.36 -12.85 20.51
CA THR A 602 30.96 -12.78 19.11
C THR A 602 32.25 -12.73 18.29
N GLU A 603 32.60 -13.85 17.66
CA GLU A 603 33.45 -13.80 16.49
C GLU A 603 32.64 -13.07 15.42
N VAL A 604 32.84 -11.75 15.35
CA VAL A 604 32.37 -10.97 14.21
C VAL A 604 33.18 -11.46 13.03
N THR A 605 32.53 -12.06 12.04
CA THR A 605 33.14 -12.69 10.87
C THR A 605 34.01 -11.75 10.00
N ASN A 606 34.08 -10.47 10.35
CA ASN A 606 34.82 -9.45 9.61
C ASN A 606 36.03 -8.97 10.40
N ARG A 607 37.00 -9.86 10.53
CA ARG A 607 38.33 -9.49 11.04
C ARG A 607 39.06 -8.54 10.10
N VAL A 608 39.67 -7.52 10.68
CA VAL A 608 40.43 -6.51 9.97
C VAL A 608 41.86 -6.52 10.48
N LEU A 609 42.80 -6.74 9.59
CA LEU A 609 44.22 -6.55 9.92
C LEU A 609 44.59 -5.08 9.68
N ILE A 610 44.90 -4.34 10.74
CA ILE A 610 45.54 -3.04 10.61
C ILE A 610 47.03 -3.27 10.45
N GLY A 611 47.63 -2.83 9.33
CA GLY A 611 49.03 -2.93 9.06
C GLY A 611 49.69 -1.56 8.92
N PHE A 612 50.80 -1.32 9.63
CA PHE A 612 51.50 -0.05 9.55
C PHE A 612 52.30 0.07 8.26
N VAL A 613 52.01 1.09 7.45
CA VAL A 613 52.64 1.37 6.17
C VAL A 613 53.74 2.41 6.36
N ARG A 614 55.01 1.98 6.10
CA ARG A 614 56.17 2.83 6.18
C ARG A 614 56.70 3.15 4.78
N LYS A 615 57.54 4.17 4.70
CA LYS A 615 58.29 4.46 3.49
C LYS A 615 59.13 3.25 3.09
N SER A 616 59.06 2.85 1.85
CA SER A 616 59.79 1.70 1.30
C SER A 616 60.66 2.17 0.13
N SER A 617 61.68 1.37 -0.19
CA SER A 617 62.50 1.54 -1.41
C SER A 617 61.69 1.26 -2.69
N ARG A 618 60.56 0.54 -2.59
CA ARG A 618 59.66 0.34 -3.73
C ARG A 618 59.02 1.67 -4.12
N LYS A 619 59.27 2.10 -5.36
CA LYS A 619 58.76 3.37 -5.89
C LYS A 619 57.23 3.47 -5.82
N GLY A 620 56.75 4.57 -5.27
CA GLY A 620 55.29 4.82 -5.18
C GLY A 620 54.53 4.01 -4.12
N TYR A 621 55.21 3.16 -3.32
CA TYR A 621 54.54 2.25 -2.36
C TYR A 621 53.69 3.00 -1.32
N LEU A 622 54.28 4.00 -0.64
CA LEU A 622 53.53 4.78 0.34
C LEU A 622 52.42 5.59 -0.33
N GLN A 623 52.70 6.18 -1.49
CA GLN A 623 51.75 7.00 -2.24
C GLN A 623 50.52 6.19 -2.66
N SER A 624 50.69 4.93 -3.07
CA SER A 624 49.55 4.09 -3.46
C SER A 624 48.51 3.88 -2.33
N PHE A 625 48.96 3.84 -1.06
CA PHE A 625 48.08 3.78 0.09
C PHE A 625 47.43 5.14 0.43
N GLU A 626 48.12 6.23 0.13
CA GLU A 626 47.60 7.58 0.30
C GLU A 626 46.51 7.88 -0.73
N ASP A 627 46.66 7.37 -1.94
CA ASP A 627 45.76 7.58 -3.07
C ASP A 627 44.62 6.52 -3.18
N GLY A 628 44.64 5.49 -2.29
CA GLY A 628 43.64 4.41 -2.32
C GLY A 628 43.85 3.41 -3.49
N THR A 629 45.02 3.40 -4.14
CA THR A 629 45.30 2.57 -5.33
C THR A 629 46.21 1.37 -5.04
N ALA A 630 46.52 1.10 -3.77
CA ALA A 630 47.41 0.01 -3.38
C ALA A 630 46.79 -1.35 -3.75
N THR A 631 47.62 -2.22 -4.34
CA THR A 631 47.26 -3.60 -4.69
C THR A 631 48.05 -4.63 -3.91
N LEU A 632 49.07 -4.22 -3.17
CA LEU A 632 50.00 -5.10 -2.45
C LEU A 632 50.45 -4.47 -1.15
N TYR A 633 50.31 -5.21 -0.05
CA TYR A 633 50.98 -4.92 1.21
C TYR A 633 51.94 -6.04 1.55
N TYR A 634 53.11 -5.75 2.04
CA TYR A 634 54.06 -6.76 2.50
C TYR A 634 54.60 -6.47 3.89
N THR A 635 54.83 -7.55 4.64
CA THR A 635 55.27 -7.48 6.03
C THR A 635 56.78 -7.24 6.16
N GLY A 636 57.25 -6.91 7.37
CA GLY A 636 58.64 -7.03 7.76
C GLY A 636 59.09 -8.48 7.80
N LYS A 637 60.30 -8.72 8.36
CA LYS A 637 60.86 -10.08 8.54
C LYS A 637 60.10 -10.95 9.51
N LYS A 638 59.31 -10.35 10.41
CA LYS A 638 58.52 -11.04 11.41
C LYS A 638 57.05 -10.70 11.22
N PHE A 639 56.17 -11.70 11.34
CA PHE A 639 54.74 -11.55 11.41
C PHE A 639 54.24 -12.25 12.68
N PRO A 640 53.32 -11.67 13.47
CA PRO A 640 52.85 -12.30 14.70
C PRO A 640 52.12 -13.63 14.40
N THR A 641 52.57 -14.70 15.05
CA THR A 641 51.93 -16.02 14.92
C THR A 641 50.54 -16.12 15.56
N THR A 642 50.19 -15.14 16.37
CA THR A 642 48.90 -15.01 17.05
C THR A 642 47.78 -14.54 16.12
N ILE A 643 48.13 -14.01 14.93
CA ILE A 643 47.14 -13.51 13.96
C ILE A 643 46.76 -14.66 13.01
N PRO A 644 45.51 -15.12 13.01
CA PRO A 644 45.07 -16.20 12.15
C PRO A 644 44.85 -15.71 10.72
N LEU A 645 45.76 -16.10 9.82
CA LEU A 645 45.73 -15.65 8.41
C LEU A 645 44.49 -16.15 7.64
N HIS A 646 43.93 -17.28 8.03
CA HIS A 646 42.78 -17.90 7.35
C HIS A 646 41.45 -17.17 7.58
N ASP A 647 41.39 -16.32 8.65
CA ASP A 647 40.18 -15.55 9.01
C ASP A 647 40.27 -14.07 8.61
N LEU A 648 41.35 -13.68 7.93
CA LEU A 648 41.53 -12.28 7.52
C LEU A 648 40.85 -12.00 6.20
N HIS A 649 39.75 -11.25 6.26
CA HIS A 649 39.00 -10.81 5.09
C HIS A 649 39.38 -9.39 4.65
N TYR A 650 39.72 -8.54 5.60
CA TYR A 650 39.97 -7.13 5.34
C TYR A 650 41.33 -6.68 5.87
N PHE A 651 41.91 -5.75 5.14
CA PHE A 651 43.14 -5.05 5.51
C PHE A 651 42.93 -3.55 5.54
N MET A 652 43.40 -2.90 6.60
CA MET A 652 43.31 -1.45 6.74
C MET A 652 44.73 -0.87 6.92
N PRO A 653 45.24 -0.09 5.97
CA PRO A 653 46.56 0.50 6.08
C PRO A 653 46.56 1.63 7.11
N CYS A 654 47.43 1.54 8.11
CA CYS A 654 47.80 2.65 8.96
C CYS A 654 48.98 3.40 8.31
N VAL A 655 48.69 4.46 7.57
CA VAL A 655 49.67 5.24 6.85
C VAL A 655 50.48 6.10 7.83
N LYS A 656 51.82 6.05 7.70
CA LYS A 656 52.72 6.80 8.58
C LYS A 656 52.32 8.29 8.64
N ASP A 657 52.27 8.84 9.85
CA ASP A 657 51.93 10.24 10.18
C ASP A 657 50.52 10.70 9.83
N LYS A 658 49.75 9.86 9.12
CA LYS A 658 48.36 10.14 8.73
C LYS A 658 47.35 9.32 9.53
N GLY A 659 47.54 7.99 9.62
CA GLY A 659 46.61 7.08 10.31
C GLY A 659 45.83 6.17 9.34
N ILE A 660 44.59 5.86 9.65
CA ILE A 660 43.72 4.95 8.90
C ILE A 660 42.63 5.72 8.14
N ARG A 661 42.23 5.25 6.95
CA ARG A 661 41.15 5.80 6.14
C ARG A 661 40.43 4.73 5.29
N ASP A 662 41.22 3.94 4.55
CA ASP A 662 40.72 3.06 3.50
C ASP A 662 40.69 1.59 3.95
N VAL A 663 39.71 0.85 3.43
CA VAL A 663 39.59 -0.60 3.65
C VAL A 663 39.83 -1.33 2.34
N TYR A 664 40.58 -2.39 2.42
CA TYR A 664 40.88 -3.29 1.30
C TYR A 664 40.41 -4.71 1.63
N GLU A 665 39.91 -5.43 0.63
CA GLU A 665 39.73 -6.87 0.68
C GLU A 665 41.06 -7.58 0.51
N VAL A 666 41.30 -8.60 1.32
CA VAL A 666 42.48 -9.48 1.18
C VAL A 666 42.13 -10.55 0.15
N VAL A 667 42.67 -10.45 -1.05
CA VAL A 667 42.41 -11.38 -2.15
C VAL A 667 43.22 -12.68 -1.97
N SER A 668 44.48 -12.54 -1.60
CA SER A 668 45.36 -13.68 -1.34
C SER A 668 46.51 -13.30 -0.39
N VAL A 669 47.05 -14.29 0.29
CA VAL A 669 48.27 -14.13 1.11
C VAL A 669 49.31 -15.13 0.60
N ARG A 670 50.46 -14.63 0.21
CA ARG A 670 51.57 -15.47 -0.27
C ARG A 670 52.91 -15.09 0.36
N THR A 671 53.83 -16.00 0.33
CA THR A 671 55.22 -15.73 0.78
C THR A 671 56.04 -15.18 -0.38
N ILE A 672 56.77 -14.10 -0.14
CA ILE A 672 57.69 -13.47 -1.10
C ILE A 672 59.04 -13.26 -0.47
N THR A 673 60.08 -13.11 -1.31
CA THR A 673 61.42 -12.75 -0.84
C THR A 673 61.49 -11.25 -0.53
N GLY A 674 62.43 -10.86 0.33
CA GLY A 674 62.65 -9.45 0.63
C GLY A 674 63.03 -8.63 -0.60
N LYS A 675 63.70 -9.25 -1.59
CA LYS A 675 64.04 -8.64 -2.88
C LYS A 675 62.79 -8.35 -3.71
N GLU A 676 61.89 -9.30 -3.79
CA GLU A 676 60.59 -9.12 -4.47
C GLU A 676 59.73 -8.05 -3.78
N ALA A 677 59.74 -8.00 -2.44
CA ALA A 677 58.98 -7.03 -1.67
C ALA A 677 59.42 -5.58 -1.94
N LYS A 678 60.70 -5.34 -2.01
CA LYS A 678 61.30 -3.99 -2.12
C LYS A 678 61.57 -3.54 -3.56
N GLY A 679 61.51 -4.43 -4.54
CA GLY A 679 61.92 -4.20 -5.93
C GLY A 679 63.47 -4.33 -6.12
N GLU A 680 63.94 -4.20 -7.36
CA GLU A 680 65.37 -4.46 -7.73
C GLU A 680 66.33 -3.54 -7.04
N GLU A 681 65.97 -2.38 -6.52
CA GLU A 681 66.81 -1.40 -5.84
C GLU A 681 66.97 -1.64 -4.32
N GLY A 682 66.29 -2.64 -3.75
CA GLY A 682 66.27 -2.90 -2.30
C GLY A 682 67.28 -3.96 -1.87
N ASP A 683 68.30 -3.59 -1.06
CA ASP A 683 69.12 -4.53 -0.34
C ASP A 683 68.33 -5.38 0.62
N SER A 684 68.07 -6.62 0.28
CA SER A 684 67.53 -7.58 1.22
C SER A 684 67.69 -8.98 0.63
N GLY A 685 68.46 -9.76 1.23
CA GLY A 685 68.62 -11.15 0.87
C GLY A 685 67.37 -11.99 0.75
N ASP A 686 67.55 -13.29 0.83
CA ASP A 686 66.42 -14.29 0.69
C ASP A 686 65.45 -14.34 1.88
N ASP A 687 65.35 -13.25 2.67
CA ASP A 687 64.38 -13.17 3.80
C ASP A 687 62.95 -13.33 3.32
N LEU A 688 62.24 -14.29 3.89
CA LEU A 688 60.83 -14.51 3.56
C LEU A 688 59.92 -13.49 4.27
N ARG A 689 58.93 -13.00 3.54
CA ARG A 689 57.89 -12.04 3.99
C ARG A 689 56.53 -12.49 3.52
N LEU A 690 55.48 -12.12 4.26
CA LEU A 690 54.13 -12.27 3.78
C LEU A 690 53.73 -11.07 2.91
N ALA A 691 53.11 -11.35 1.79
CA ALA A 691 52.50 -10.39 0.90
C ALA A 691 51.00 -10.61 0.84
N PHE A 692 50.26 -9.56 1.08
CA PHE A 692 48.82 -9.52 0.97
C PHE A 692 48.47 -8.87 -0.36
N GLU A 693 47.82 -9.57 -1.25
CA GLU A 693 47.23 -9.01 -2.46
C GLU A 693 45.93 -8.33 -2.08
N LEU A 694 45.80 -7.05 -2.43
CA LEU A 694 44.72 -6.19 -1.95
C LEU A 694 43.89 -5.69 -3.11
N LYS A 695 42.57 -5.63 -2.86
CA LYS A 695 41.62 -4.96 -3.71
C LYS A 695 40.96 -3.87 -2.91
N PHE A 696 40.95 -2.63 -3.43
CA PHE A 696 40.25 -1.54 -2.76
C PHE A 696 38.76 -1.89 -2.59
N SER A 697 38.26 -1.79 -1.36
CA SER A 697 36.86 -2.06 -1.03
C SER A 697 36.09 -0.76 -0.88
N ARG A 698 36.47 0.05 0.10
CA ARG A 698 35.79 1.32 0.39
C ARG A 698 36.66 2.27 1.21
N GLN A 699 36.25 3.53 1.23
CA GLN A 699 36.78 4.53 2.15
C GLN A 699 35.91 4.53 3.41
N LEU A 700 36.50 4.25 4.58
CA LEU A 700 35.79 4.22 5.85
C LEU A 700 35.59 5.62 6.42
N TYR A 701 36.59 6.50 6.29
CA TYR A 701 36.55 7.89 6.77
C TYR A 701 36.77 8.86 5.63
N PRO A 702 36.16 10.05 5.63
CA PRO A 702 36.45 11.10 4.64
C PRO A 702 37.88 11.52 4.65
N ASP A 703 38.48 11.58 5.87
CA ASP A 703 39.89 11.95 6.11
C ASP A 703 40.60 10.91 6.93
N PHE A 704 41.94 10.90 6.86
CA PHE A 704 42.77 10.02 7.70
C PHE A 704 42.53 10.28 9.19
N LYS A 705 42.33 9.21 9.96
CA LYS A 705 42.12 9.23 11.41
C LYS A 705 43.28 8.65 12.14
N LYS A 706 43.78 9.37 13.15
CA LYS A 706 44.90 8.91 13.97
C LYS A 706 44.45 7.84 14.96
N ILE A 707 45.26 6.78 15.12
CA ILE A 707 45.00 5.70 16.06
C ILE A 707 46.12 5.61 17.09
N ASP A 708 45.84 4.98 18.24
CA ASP A 708 46.83 4.74 19.28
C ASP A 708 47.82 3.66 18.86
N MET A 709 49.00 4.10 18.40
CA MET A 709 50.07 3.23 17.93
C MET A 709 50.59 2.26 18.99
N LYS A 710 50.35 2.49 20.29
CA LYS A 710 50.77 1.59 21.38
C LYS A 710 49.96 0.29 21.39
N ARG A 711 48.82 0.26 20.77
CA ARG A 711 48.00 -0.94 20.64
C ARG A 711 48.47 -1.89 19.53
N LEU A 712 49.32 -1.45 18.62
CA LEU A 712 49.84 -2.32 17.57
C LEU A 712 50.95 -3.22 18.13
N ILE A 713 50.87 -4.52 17.84
CA ILE A 713 51.92 -5.51 18.17
C ILE A 713 53.21 -5.12 17.44
N ASP A 714 54.26 -4.93 18.18
CA ASP A 714 55.56 -4.46 17.68
C ASP A 714 55.45 -3.18 16.82
N TYR A 715 54.46 -2.31 17.11
CA TYR A 715 54.17 -1.10 16.32
C TYR A 715 53.94 -1.37 14.84
N SER A 716 53.45 -2.56 14.48
CA SER A 716 53.33 -2.97 13.10
C SER A 716 51.96 -3.53 12.72
N PHE A 717 51.33 -4.29 13.60
CA PHE A 717 50.10 -5.00 13.28
C PHE A 717 49.10 -4.93 14.44
N LEU A 718 47.84 -4.87 14.09
CA LEU A 718 46.73 -5.09 15.02
C LEU A 718 45.65 -5.93 14.32
N ASP A 719 45.35 -7.08 14.92
CA ASP A 719 44.18 -7.87 14.57
C ASP A 719 42.98 -7.32 15.36
N THR A 720 41.96 -6.85 14.69
CA THR A 720 40.83 -6.19 15.29
C THR A 720 39.55 -6.49 14.48
N THR A 721 38.44 -5.94 14.89
CA THR A 721 37.17 -5.99 14.18
C THR A 721 36.70 -4.58 13.85
N PHE A 722 35.81 -4.43 12.85
CA PHE A 722 35.20 -3.11 12.55
C PHE A 722 34.55 -2.47 13.77
N LEU A 723 34.01 -3.26 14.71
CA LEU A 723 33.39 -2.79 15.94
C LEU A 723 34.35 -2.10 16.90
N GLU A 724 35.63 -2.48 16.88
CA GLU A 724 36.63 -1.98 17.79
C GLU A 724 37.44 -0.81 17.25
N ILE A 725 37.41 -0.58 15.92
CA ILE A 725 38.20 0.45 15.25
C ILE A 725 37.98 1.84 15.85
N GLU A 726 36.73 2.22 16.14
CA GLU A 726 36.42 3.51 16.74
C GLU A 726 37.07 3.71 18.13
N SER A 727 37.25 2.62 18.89
CA SER A 727 37.90 2.68 20.18
C SER A 727 39.40 2.93 20.10
N LEU A 728 40.00 2.75 18.93
CA LEU A 728 41.42 2.94 18.65
C LEU A 728 41.77 4.39 18.31
N ARG A 729 40.80 5.22 18.00
CA ARG A 729 41.01 6.61 17.58
C ARG A 729 41.52 7.47 18.73
N THR A 730 42.41 8.37 18.41
CA THR A 730 43.01 9.34 19.36
C THR A 730 42.55 10.77 19.11
N ASP A 731 41.70 10.97 18.08
CA ASP A 731 41.19 12.27 17.64
C ASP A 731 39.67 12.47 17.94
N ARG A 732 39.20 11.78 18.97
CA ARG A 732 37.84 11.95 19.49
C ARG A 732 37.64 13.29 20.20
#